data_d5f3867c0222dcf978229956c701b06f
#
_entry.id   d5f3867c0222dcf978229956c701b06f
#
_cell.length_a   1.000
_cell.length_b   1.000
_cell.length_c   1.000
_cell.angle_alpha   90.00
_cell.angle_beta   90.00
_cell.angle_gamma   90.00
#
_symmetry.space_group_name_H-M   'P 1'
#
loop_
_entity.id
_entity.type
_entity.pdbx_description
1 polymer ?
#
loop_
_entity_poly.entity_id
_entity_poly.type
_entity_poly.pdbx_seq_one_letter_code
_entity_poly.pdbx_strand_id
1 'polypeptide(L)'
;RKMPSSQAVDSVRGLIDSQGENPFSVVFKNGLSPFGYKDGRLYADEFQKLYSSDAGLEFGGSIIDNNPPDGWRFVIYYRNGLVMCGQRNDGTMIGFGEGGSGGGSIEPGDTAADYDSIRNYTGTATVRDVVGQRTGGRFVVNPDDTTSGEIPGGILVDVLGRRWYRQAEFVSYDMFMAPRVPGATLLAVQVALAMGNCSSAIAYLSGVEAADAAIQNAHRYANLLNIPVRQNDGAFLVLVDHEAEVRTKTSLGGSIIFTSADSGVNEIRWGPLRLLDPTAPEPKRMFNIKGKERIELTPAELATFNTSYSQYLKKGSNYLPYPKLYPYYGGMFYALSNEVEIYRNGNRDNPRDRVLYRDFSRIGRNGALTERIVKDIPTGSIGYAAIIPKEDDFLEFECPHFIELGDSRRFLNIEVSRPMVRIKNLVHTSWQTASTSLESRVVISAREVFDVFCEYGETTCHPAENGSYVICIRDTCNVHIDNYYGLHGWGFQGHHGIKGLYGNRNTFNRVDFHSFGYDVFFKDLTVKGRQINLQGGNEWSIEKLRLYITRTSGDAVEYFLNYAIGMRQDYASDCDGILNIDGVTVMWDRGLPAWYNTTRSFDLVRIIDTANSLDQGIDSKLPPTITIRNIVFDLAGIQTGRPNDNFEFCAVTALRSQFTDYAVTGRKTLLPDNITVDGMTAINVQP
;
A
#
# COMPACT_ATOMS: atom_id res chain seq x y z
N ARG A 1 14.62 -29.70 -24.42
CA ARG A 1 13.17 -29.93 -24.23
C ARG A 1 12.63 -28.73 -23.48
N LYS A 2 11.71 -27.94 -24.06
CA LYS A 2 10.94 -26.92 -23.33
C LYS A 2 10.13 -27.65 -22.25
N MET A 3 10.38 -27.34 -20.99
CA MET A 3 9.50 -27.75 -19.90
C MET A 3 8.17 -27.04 -20.04
N PRO A 4 7.04 -27.72 -19.82
CA PRO A 4 5.74 -27.05 -19.72
C PRO A 4 5.76 -26.06 -18.56
N SER A 5 5.22 -24.88 -18.76
CA SER A 5 5.20 -23.76 -17.81
C SER A 5 4.50 -24.04 -16.48
N SER A 6 3.79 -25.16 -16.37
CA SER A 6 3.10 -25.60 -15.13
C SER A 6 3.97 -26.38 -14.14
N GLN A 7 5.21 -26.76 -14.52
CA GLN A 7 6.11 -27.49 -13.62
C GLN A 7 7.23 -26.61 -13.01
N ALA A 8 7.33 -25.35 -13.42
CA ALA A 8 8.40 -24.47 -12.98
C ALA A 8 8.14 -23.73 -11.64
N VAL A 9 6.95 -23.84 -11.06
CA VAL A 9 6.55 -23.00 -9.92
C VAL A 9 6.23 -23.78 -8.64
N ASP A 10 6.11 -25.10 -8.69
CA ASP A 10 5.84 -25.88 -7.50
C ASP A 10 7.14 -26.28 -6.78
N SER A 11 7.46 -25.44 -5.80
CA SER A 11 8.38 -25.69 -4.67
C SER A 11 9.87 -25.78 -4.97
N VAL A 12 10.56 -24.66 -4.84
CA VAL A 12 11.94 -24.67 -4.33
C VAL A 12 11.89 -25.10 -2.85
N ARG A 13 11.77 -26.37 -2.58
CA ARG A 13 12.19 -26.92 -1.29
C ARG A 13 13.69 -27.21 -1.43
N GLY A 14 14.52 -26.21 -1.13
CA GLY A 14 15.95 -26.41 -1.01
C GLY A 14 16.23 -27.31 0.20
N LEU A 15 16.56 -28.57 -0.03
CA LEU A 15 17.27 -29.38 0.94
C LEU A 15 18.74 -29.03 0.81
N ILE A 16 19.32 -28.39 1.82
CA ILE A 16 20.78 -28.27 1.95
C ILE A 16 21.26 -29.63 2.46
N ASP A 17 21.88 -30.40 1.58
CA ASP A 17 22.52 -31.65 1.97
C ASP A 17 23.86 -31.32 2.65
N SER A 18 23.86 -31.36 3.99
CA SER A 18 25.04 -31.13 4.83
C SER A 18 25.91 -32.37 5.04
N GLN A 19 25.49 -33.52 4.48
CA GLN A 19 26.18 -34.82 4.72
C GLN A 19 26.72 -35.49 3.44
N GLY A 20 26.50 -34.89 2.26
CA GLY A 20 26.99 -35.42 1.00
C GLY A 20 28.43 -35.03 0.69
N GLU A 21 28.99 -35.61 -0.35
CA GLU A 21 30.32 -35.24 -0.91
C GLU A 21 30.36 -33.77 -1.39
N ASN A 22 29.22 -33.06 -1.38
CA ASN A 22 29.09 -31.67 -1.76
C ASN A 22 28.91 -30.77 -0.54
N PRO A 23 29.74 -29.78 -0.30
CA PRO A 23 29.61 -28.83 0.82
C PRO A 23 28.30 -28.07 0.87
N PHE A 24 27.71 -27.79 -0.30
CA PHE A 24 26.30 -27.40 -0.43
C PHE A 24 25.79 -27.72 -1.85
N SER A 25 24.52 -28.03 -1.95
CA SER A 25 23.82 -28.05 -3.23
C SER A 25 22.37 -27.63 -3.03
N VAL A 26 21.80 -26.98 -4.03
CA VAL A 26 20.35 -26.71 -4.08
C VAL A 26 19.75 -27.82 -4.94
N VAL A 27 18.81 -28.58 -4.37
CA VAL A 27 18.20 -29.72 -5.03
C VAL A 27 16.73 -29.43 -5.26
N PHE A 28 16.26 -29.54 -6.49
CA PHE A 28 14.83 -29.49 -6.79
C PHE A 28 14.13 -30.78 -6.34
N LYS A 29 12.82 -30.73 -6.16
CA LYS A 29 11.99 -31.87 -5.77
C LYS A 29 12.13 -33.11 -6.68
N ASN A 30 12.62 -32.93 -7.90
CA ASN A 30 12.90 -33.98 -8.86
C ASN A 30 14.30 -34.58 -8.72
N GLY A 31 15.08 -34.19 -7.69
CA GLY A 31 16.44 -34.68 -7.46
C GLY A 31 17.54 -33.99 -8.29
N LEU A 32 17.20 -33.05 -9.16
CA LEU A 32 18.20 -32.30 -9.95
C LEU A 32 18.78 -31.17 -9.10
N SER A 33 20.09 -31.03 -9.12
CA SER A 33 20.82 -29.95 -8.48
C SER A 33 21.18 -28.88 -9.52
N PRO A 34 20.46 -27.69 -9.50
CA PRO A 34 20.73 -26.67 -10.50
C PRO A 34 22.09 -26.01 -10.32
N PHE A 35 22.59 -25.97 -9.10
CA PHE A 35 23.95 -25.55 -8.79
C PHE A 35 24.39 -26.05 -7.41
N GLY A 36 25.68 -26.14 -7.21
CA GLY A 36 26.32 -26.57 -5.96
C GLY A 36 27.81 -26.37 -6.00
N TYR A 37 28.50 -26.71 -4.91
CA TYR A 37 29.92 -26.60 -4.75
C TYR A 37 30.49 -27.98 -4.42
N LYS A 38 31.30 -28.55 -5.32
CA LYS A 38 31.94 -29.87 -5.18
C LYS A 38 33.40 -29.81 -5.61
N ASP A 39 34.28 -30.48 -4.87
CA ASP A 39 35.70 -30.61 -5.20
C ASP A 39 36.43 -29.28 -5.47
N GLY A 40 36.05 -28.21 -4.73
CA GLY A 40 36.67 -26.91 -4.95
C GLY A 40 36.12 -26.12 -6.14
N ARG A 41 35.03 -26.57 -6.76
CA ARG A 41 34.43 -25.93 -7.94
C ARG A 41 32.93 -25.71 -7.78
N LEU A 42 32.46 -24.55 -8.25
CA LEU A 42 31.04 -24.31 -8.45
C LEU A 42 30.60 -25.08 -9.72
N TYR A 43 29.51 -25.82 -9.63
CA TYR A 43 28.91 -26.49 -10.78
C TYR A 43 27.45 -26.16 -10.96
N ALA A 44 27.00 -26.18 -12.22
CA ALA A 44 25.60 -25.95 -12.61
C ALA A 44 25.29 -26.89 -13.80
N ASP A 45 24.88 -28.12 -13.49
CA ASP A 45 24.88 -29.23 -14.45
C ASP A 45 23.96 -29.06 -15.67
N GLU A 46 22.81 -28.50 -15.54
CA GLU A 46 21.89 -28.30 -16.68
C GLU A 46 21.96 -26.91 -17.33
N PHE A 47 22.47 -25.92 -16.63
CA PHE A 47 22.62 -24.57 -17.19
C PHE A 47 23.84 -24.43 -18.10
N GLN A 48 24.87 -25.23 -17.91
CA GLN A 48 26.02 -25.28 -18.83
C GLN A 48 25.64 -25.65 -20.26
N LYS A 49 24.60 -26.47 -20.45
CA LYS A 49 24.15 -26.91 -21.79
C LYS A 49 23.29 -25.88 -22.52
N LEU A 50 22.79 -24.86 -21.85
CA LEU A 50 21.85 -23.90 -22.43
C LEU A 50 22.46 -22.54 -22.77
N TYR A 51 23.57 -22.14 -22.12
CA TYR A 51 24.07 -20.76 -22.19
C TYR A 51 25.60 -20.65 -22.15
N SER A 52 26.37 -21.66 -22.59
CA SER A 52 27.81 -21.52 -22.69
C SER A 52 28.17 -20.66 -23.91
N SER A 53 28.60 -19.43 -23.68
CA SER A 53 29.36 -18.64 -24.62
C SER A 53 30.86 -18.81 -24.29
N ASP A 54 31.76 -18.55 -25.25
CA ASP A 54 33.23 -18.61 -25.06
C ASP A 54 33.71 -17.63 -23.94
N ALA A 55 32.83 -16.78 -23.40
CA ALA A 55 33.10 -15.77 -22.38
C ALA A 55 32.65 -16.14 -20.94
N GLY A 56 31.94 -17.28 -20.72
CA GLY A 56 31.45 -17.68 -19.40
C GLY A 56 29.97 -18.01 -19.34
N LEU A 57 29.47 -18.38 -18.16
CA LEU A 57 28.06 -18.70 -17.88
C LEU A 57 27.29 -17.47 -17.50
N GLU A 58 26.23 -17.18 -18.23
CA GLU A 58 25.31 -16.05 -17.92
C GLU A 58 24.14 -16.54 -17.09
N PHE A 59 23.95 -15.98 -15.88
CA PHE A 59 22.86 -16.31 -14.98
C PHE A 59 22.22 -15.03 -14.42
N GLY A 60 20.94 -14.84 -14.70
CA GLY A 60 20.17 -13.73 -14.10
C GLY A 60 20.79 -12.33 -14.29
N GLY A 61 21.50 -12.09 -15.38
CA GLY A 61 22.22 -10.84 -15.63
C GLY A 61 23.64 -10.78 -15.08
N SER A 62 24.16 -11.90 -14.58
CA SER A 62 25.54 -12.08 -14.09
C SER A 62 26.31 -13.02 -14.97
N ILE A 63 27.62 -12.86 -15.02
CA ILE A 63 28.54 -13.71 -15.79
C ILE A 63 29.44 -14.46 -14.81
N ILE A 64 29.46 -15.79 -14.89
CA ILE A 64 30.42 -16.61 -14.16
C ILE A 64 31.62 -16.78 -15.06
N ASP A 65 32.75 -16.24 -14.65
CA ASP A 65 34.01 -16.36 -15.43
C ASP A 65 34.63 -17.74 -15.20
N ASN A 66 34.73 -18.53 -16.28
CA ASN A 66 35.32 -19.85 -16.26
C ASN A 66 36.88 -19.80 -16.25
N ASN A 67 37.47 -18.63 -16.48
CA ASN A 67 38.89 -18.39 -16.40
C ASN A 67 39.16 -17.10 -15.60
N PRO A 68 38.95 -17.16 -14.29
CA PRO A 68 39.03 -15.96 -13.45
C PRO A 68 40.45 -15.37 -13.48
N PRO A 69 40.57 -14.03 -13.28
CA PRO A 69 41.87 -13.36 -13.20
C PRO A 69 42.80 -14.00 -12.15
N ASP A 70 44.10 -13.82 -12.33
CA ASP A 70 45.08 -14.26 -11.34
C ASP A 70 44.74 -13.83 -9.92
N GLY A 71 44.81 -14.75 -8.99
CA GLY A 71 44.46 -14.52 -7.60
C GLY A 71 43.05 -14.91 -7.20
N TRP A 72 42.21 -15.37 -8.15
CA TRP A 72 40.85 -15.80 -7.89
C TRP A 72 40.66 -17.30 -8.19
N ARG A 73 39.88 -17.98 -7.37
CA ARG A 73 39.41 -19.35 -7.64
C ARG A 73 38.17 -19.34 -8.52
N PHE A 74 37.26 -18.42 -8.29
CA PHE A 74 36.14 -18.07 -9.17
C PHE A 74 35.73 -16.65 -8.92
N VAL A 75 35.06 -16.04 -9.90
CA VAL A 75 34.47 -14.71 -9.79
C VAL A 75 33.20 -14.66 -10.63
N ILE A 76 32.20 -13.96 -10.11
CA ILE A 76 30.94 -13.69 -10.79
C ILE A 76 30.85 -12.19 -10.98
N TYR A 77 30.61 -11.75 -12.19
CA TYR A 77 30.50 -10.35 -12.57
C TYR A 77 29.04 -9.96 -12.83
N TYR A 78 28.72 -8.72 -12.57
CA TYR A 78 27.58 -8.07 -13.24
C TYR A 78 27.90 -7.85 -14.73
N ARG A 79 26.86 -7.69 -15.57
CA ARG A 79 27.04 -7.37 -17.00
C ARG A 79 27.92 -6.14 -17.27
N ASN A 80 28.01 -5.21 -16.33
CA ASN A 80 28.86 -4.02 -16.41
C ASN A 80 30.34 -4.27 -16.06
N GLY A 81 30.73 -5.51 -15.83
CA GLY A 81 32.12 -5.91 -15.52
C GLY A 81 32.51 -5.76 -14.05
N LEU A 82 31.60 -5.33 -13.16
CA LEU A 82 31.89 -5.28 -11.71
C LEU A 82 31.79 -6.66 -11.08
N VAL A 83 32.69 -6.98 -10.14
CA VAL A 83 32.64 -8.24 -9.39
C VAL A 83 31.39 -8.27 -8.51
N MET A 84 30.55 -9.26 -8.72
CA MET A 84 29.38 -9.51 -7.89
C MET A 84 29.77 -10.29 -6.62
N CYS A 85 30.47 -11.38 -6.79
CA CYS A 85 31.05 -12.18 -5.71
C CYS A 85 32.15 -13.11 -6.25
N GLY A 86 32.95 -13.64 -5.37
CA GLY A 86 34.00 -14.58 -5.75
C GLY A 86 34.80 -15.09 -4.57
N GLN A 87 35.69 -16.06 -4.84
CA GLN A 87 36.65 -16.54 -3.85
C GLN A 87 38.06 -16.34 -4.37
N ARG A 88 38.92 -15.74 -3.58
CA ARG A 88 40.36 -15.63 -3.85
C ARG A 88 41.09 -16.94 -3.60
N ASN A 89 42.27 -17.07 -4.16
CA ASN A 89 43.13 -18.26 -3.98
C ASN A 89 43.54 -18.49 -2.53
N ASP A 90 43.54 -17.44 -1.69
CA ASP A 90 43.82 -17.50 -0.26
C ASP A 90 42.62 -17.96 0.57
N GLY A 91 41.47 -18.24 -0.09
CA GLY A 91 40.26 -18.67 0.57
C GLY A 91 39.31 -17.53 0.95
N THR A 92 39.70 -16.27 0.80
CA THR A 92 38.87 -15.12 1.12
C THR A 92 37.64 -15.06 0.22
N MET A 93 36.46 -15.03 0.79
CA MET A 93 35.20 -14.79 0.08
C MET A 93 34.96 -13.28 -0.04
N ILE A 94 34.71 -12.81 -1.26
CA ILE A 94 34.21 -11.46 -1.54
C ILE A 94 32.74 -11.61 -1.89
N GLY A 95 31.87 -11.06 -1.04
CA GLY A 95 30.44 -11.27 -1.13
C GLY A 95 29.69 -10.21 -1.94
N PHE A 96 28.40 -10.43 -2.12
CA PHE A 96 27.47 -9.50 -2.71
C PHE A 96 27.51 -8.16 -1.97
N GLY A 97 27.84 -7.08 -2.65
CA GLY A 97 27.68 -5.73 -2.11
C GLY A 97 28.95 -4.93 -1.80
N GLU A 98 30.14 -5.39 -2.14
CA GLU A 98 31.30 -4.51 -2.21
C GLU A 98 31.23 -3.67 -3.50
N GLY A 99 30.24 -2.79 -3.56
CA GLY A 99 30.16 -1.75 -4.59
C GLY A 99 31.29 -0.76 -4.36
N GLY A 100 32.24 -0.73 -5.29
CA GLY A 100 33.42 0.08 -5.23
C GLY A 100 33.10 1.55 -4.99
N SER A 101 33.62 2.09 -3.90
CA SER A 101 33.86 3.52 -3.77
C SER A 101 34.84 3.94 -4.85
N GLY A 102 34.49 4.96 -5.64
CA GLY A 102 35.40 5.56 -6.61
C GLY A 102 36.74 5.87 -5.96
N GLY A 103 37.81 5.27 -6.52
CA GLY A 103 39.16 5.44 -6.03
C GLY A 103 39.71 6.83 -6.29
N GLY A 104 39.53 7.73 -5.30
CA GLY A 104 40.45 8.86 -5.14
C GLY A 104 41.61 8.39 -4.25
N SER A 105 42.84 8.76 -4.55
CA SER A 105 44.00 8.47 -3.72
C SER A 105 43.78 9.03 -2.31
N ILE A 106 43.74 8.14 -1.31
CA ILE A 106 43.62 8.53 0.10
C ILE A 106 45.02 8.88 0.57
N GLU A 107 45.22 10.14 0.95
CA GLU A 107 46.46 10.56 1.61
C GLU A 107 46.51 9.96 3.05
N PRO A 108 47.66 9.37 3.47
CA PRO A 108 47.80 8.82 4.81
C PRO A 108 47.60 9.91 5.89
N GLY A 109 46.57 9.77 6.71
CA GLY A 109 46.21 10.73 7.78
C GLY A 109 44.79 11.26 7.71
N ASP A 110 44.12 11.17 6.54
CA ASP A 110 42.74 11.66 6.34
C ASP A 110 41.68 10.56 6.55
N THR A 111 42.10 9.37 6.93
CA THR A 111 41.21 8.24 7.19
C THR A 111 40.77 8.19 8.64
N ALA A 112 39.52 7.81 8.86
CA ALA A 112 38.92 7.48 10.15
C ALA A 112 38.47 6.02 10.15
N ALA A 113 38.72 5.28 11.22
CA ALA A 113 38.31 3.89 11.30
C ALA A 113 36.77 3.72 11.36
N ASP A 114 36.12 4.66 12.02
CA ASP A 114 34.69 4.69 12.31
C ASP A 114 34.22 6.13 12.59
N TYR A 115 32.94 6.26 12.93
CA TYR A 115 32.36 7.57 13.27
C TYR A 115 32.91 8.14 14.58
N ASP A 116 33.27 7.30 15.55
CA ASP A 116 33.87 7.75 16.81
C ASP A 116 35.24 8.36 16.58
N SER A 117 35.98 7.87 15.61
CA SER A 117 37.25 8.48 15.17
C SER A 117 37.07 9.90 14.60
N ILE A 118 35.90 10.24 14.05
CA ILE A 118 35.56 11.62 13.69
C ILE A 118 35.13 12.40 14.91
N ARG A 119 34.25 11.85 15.75
CA ARG A 119 33.74 12.52 16.97
C ARG A 119 34.87 12.93 17.92
N ASN A 120 35.86 12.07 18.06
CA ASN A 120 37.02 12.31 18.94
C ASN A 120 38.17 13.05 18.25
N TYR A 121 37.96 13.56 17.03
CA TYR A 121 39.03 14.18 16.28
C TYR A 121 39.37 15.58 16.76
N THR A 122 40.65 15.82 17.08
CA THR A 122 41.19 17.09 17.58
C THR A 122 42.12 17.81 16.58
N GLY A 123 42.39 17.17 15.42
CA GLY A 123 43.29 17.72 14.40
C GLY A 123 42.66 18.82 13.55
N THR A 124 43.42 19.31 12.56
CA THR A 124 43.03 20.44 11.71
C THR A 124 42.43 20.05 10.36
N ALA A 125 42.40 18.77 10.00
CA ALA A 125 41.77 18.33 8.75
C ALA A 125 40.31 18.76 8.69
N THR A 126 39.85 19.10 7.49
CA THR A 126 38.46 19.47 7.18
C THR A 126 37.76 18.43 6.35
N VAL A 127 38.48 17.38 5.90
CA VAL A 127 37.98 16.26 5.15
C VAL A 127 38.51 14.96 5.77
N ARG A 128 37.64 13.97 5.98
CA ARG A 128 38.03 12.65 6.46
C ARG A 128 37.18 11.57 5.77
N ASP A 129 37.84 10.48 5.40
CA ASP A 129 37.17 9.30 4.82
C ASP A 129 37.05 8.20 5.90
N VAL A 130 35.82 7.84 6.25
CA VAL A 130 35.55 6.66 7.10
C VAL A 130 35.71 5.40 6.29
N VAL A 131 36.57 4.51 6.76
CA VAL A 131 36.87 3.23 6.09
C VAL A 131 35.96 2.14 6.64
N GLY A 132 34.93 1.76 5.90
CA GLY A 132 34.01 0.70 6.33
C GLY A 132 33.17 0.23 5.16
N GLN A 133 32.89 -1.07 5.11
CA GLN A 133 32.16 -1.68 3.98
C GLN A 133 30.75 -1.11 3.79
N ARG A 134 30.06 -0.80 4.89
CA ARG A 134 28.67 -0.30 4.86
C ARG A 134 28.55 1.15 5.32
N THR A 135 29.32 1.52 6.32
CA THR A 135 29.29 2.83 6.96
C THR A 135 30.30 3.79 6.36
N GLY A 136 31.20 3.31 5.52
CA GLY A 136 32.24 4.11 4.86
C GLY A 136 31.69 5.30 4.12
N GLY A 137 32.56 6.30 3.89
CA GLY A 137 32.24 7.48 3.12
C GLY A 137 33.01 8.73 3.58
N ARG A 138 32.96 9.73 2.74
CA ARG A 138 33.63 11.01 2.97
C ARG A 138 32.80 11.93 3.83
N PHE A 139 33.44 12.53 4.82
CA PHE A 139 32.89 13.57 5.68
C PHE A 139 33.68 14.85 5.52
N VAL A 140 32.98 15.98 5.41
CA VAL A 140 33.57 17.31 5.23
C VAL A 140 33.01 18.23 6.30
N VAL A 141 33.87 19.02 6.92
CA VAL A 141 33.46 20.07 7.87
C VAL A 141 32.67 21.15 7.15
N ASN A 142 31.48 21.42 7.66
CA ASN A 142 30.72 22.61 7.25
C ASN A 142 31.08 23.78 8.22
N PRO A 143 31.90 24.77 7.80
CA PRO A 143 32.32 25.85 8.68
C PRO A 143 31.18 26.80 9.05
N ASP A 144 30.14 26.86 8.21
CA ASP A 144 29.00 27.78 8.39
C ASP A 144 27.94 27.21 9.37
N ASP A 145 28.03 25.92 9.68
CA ASP A 145 27.11 25.27 10.60
C ASP A 145 27.76 25.12 11.99
N THR A 146 27.24 25.85 12.95
CA THR A 146 27.67 25.81 14.34
C THR A 146 26.58 25.29 15.31
N THR A 147 25.39 25.02 14.79
CA THR A 147 24.20 24.79 15.62
C THR A 147 23.48 23.46 15.38
N SER A 148 23.66 22.84 14.21
CA SER A 148 22.97 21.59 13.90
C SER A 148 23.32 20.49 14.90
N GLY A 149 22.30 19.80 15.36
CA GLY A 149 22.47 18.59 16.15
C GLY A 149 23.00 17.43 15.32
N GLU A 150 23.60 16.46 15.98
CA GLU A 150 24.08 15.25 15.33
C GLU A 150 22.94 14.46 14.67
N ILE A 151 23.21 13.94 13.49
CA ILE A 151 22.43 12.92 12.81
C ILE A 151 23.37 11.74 12.58
N PRO A 152 23.35 10.70 13.43
CA PRO A 152 24.29 9.58 13.31
C PRO A 152 24.33 9.02 11.89
N GLY A 153 25.53 8.95 11.30
CA GLY A 153 25.71 8.52 9.90
C GLY A 153 25.68 9.65 8.87
N GLY A 154 25.08 10.81 9.18
CA GLY A 154 24.94 11.96 8.28
C GLY A 154 25.73 13.19 8.73
N ILE A 155 25.42 13.70 9.92
CA ILE A 155 26.14 14.81 10.55
C ILE A 155 26.77 14.29 11.83
N LEU A 156 28.09 14.38 11.93
CA LEU A 156 28.83 14.04 13.14
C LEU A 156 29.38 15.33 13.77
N VAL A 157 29.38 15.39 15.10
CA VAL A 157 29.91 16.55 15.84
C VAL A 157 31.17 16.12 16.58
N ASP A 158 32.29 16.75 16.30
CA ASP A 158 33.54 16.42 16.98
C ASP A 158 33.71 17.15 18.33
N VAL A 159 34.74 16.79 19.07
CA VAL A 159 35.05 17.38 20.37
C VAL A 159 35.35 18.89 20.32
N LEU A 160 35.67 19.43 19.15
CA LEU A 160 35.86 20.85 18.91
C LEU A 160 34.56 21.57 18.50
N GLY A 161 33.44 20.84 18.42
CA GLY A 161 32.16 21.38 18.04
C GLY A 161 31.96 21.56 16.54
N ARG A 162 32.86 21.06 15.69
CA ARG A 162 32.73 21.13 14.23
C ARG A 162 31.71 20.10 13.73
N ARG A 163 30.93 20.47 12.71
CA ARG A 163 29.92 19.59 12.08
C ARG A 163 30.51 19.01 10.82
N TRP A 164 30.58 17.69 10.77
CA TRP A 164 31.08 16.90 9.66
C TRP A 164 29.91 16.31 8.89
N TYR A 165 29.72 16.76 7.68
CA TYR A 165 28.65 16.34 6.81
C TYR A 165 29.13 15.22 5.88
N ARG A 166 28.38 14.12 5.84
CA ARG A 166 28.61 13.07 4.85
C ARG A 166 28.43 13.63 3.46
N GLN A 167 29.37 13.40 2.58
CA GLN A 167 29.26 13.69 1.15
C GLN A 167 28.69 12.46 0.43
N ALA A 168 27.48 12.57 -0.15
CA ALA A 168 26.83 11.49 -0.85
C ALA A 168 25.82 12.03 -1.86
N GLU A 169 25.67 11.34 -2.99
CA GLU A 169 24.63 11.60 -4.00
C GLU A 169 23.30 10.94 -3.61
N PHE A 170 23.33 9.96 -2.74
CA PHE A 170 22.20 9.29 -2.13
C PHE A 170 22.61 8.77 -0.75
N VAL A 171 21.63 8.42 0.05
CA VAL A 171 21.86 7.72 1.33
C VAL A 171 21.22 6.35 1.32
N SER A 172 21.84 5.43 2.08
CA SER A 172 21.28 4.11 2.36
C SER A 172 21.15 3.92 3.87
N TYR A 173 20.34 2.97 4.29
CA TYR A 173 20.18 2.63 5.70
C TYR A 173 21.49 2.11 6.33
N ASP A 174 22.30 1.41 5.55
CA ASP A 174 23.61 0.94 5.98
C ASP A 174 24.56 2.10 6.34
N MET A 175 24.53 3.20 5.59
CA MET A 175 25.31 4.41 5.91
C MET A 175 24.93 5.00 7.28
N PHE A 176 23.74 4.69 7.77
CA PHE A 176 23.24 5.13 9.06
C PHE A 176 23.28 4.02 10.11
N MET A 177 24.06 2.98 9.86
CA MET A 177 24.27 1.84 10.76
C MET A 177 22.99 1.08 11.11
N ALA A 178 22.01 1.05 10.19
CA ALA A 178 20.79 0.28 10.42
C ALA A 178 21.15 -1.19 10.64
N PRO A 179 20.77 -1.76 11.80
CA PRO A 179 21.05 -3.14 12.09
C PRO A 179 20.28 -4.03 11.10
N ARG A 180 21.02 -4.90 10.41
CA ARG A 180 20.42 -5.90 9.51
C ARG A 180 20.09 -7.15 10.30
N VAL A 181 19.00 -7.80 9.94
CA VAL A 181 18.71 -9.16 10.41
C VAL A 181 19.85 -10.08 9.96
N PRO A 182 20.54 -10.76 10.89
CA PRO A 182 21.64 -11.66 10.54
C PRO A 182 21.21 -12.77 9.56
N GLY A 183 22.08 -13.14 8.61
CA GLY A 183 21.71 -14.08 7.56
C GLY A 183 21.19 -15.43 8.07
N ALA A 184 21.77 -15.98 9.14
CA ALA A 184 21.27 -17.21 9.76
C ALA A 184 19.86 -17.04 10.36
N THR A 185 19.61 -15.89 11.03
CA THR A 185 18.29 -15.54 11.56
C THR A 185 17.28 -15.34 10.43
N LEU A 186 17.67 -14.63 9.37
CA LEU A 186 16.82 -14.42 8.19
C LEU A 186 16.36 -15.75 7.58
N LEU A 187 17.32 -16.68 7.39
CA LEU A 187 17.01 -18.03 6.88
C LEU A 187 16.04 -18.76 7.81
N ALA A 188 16.27 -18.74 9.13
CA ALA A 188 15.40 -19.39 10.10
C ALA A 188 13.97 -18.80 10.07
N VAL A 189 13.84 -17.48 9.97
CA VAL A 189 12.55 -16.80 9.81
C VAL A 189 11.84 -17.24 8.53
N GLN A 190 12.55 -17.23 7.39
CA GLN A 190 11.99 -17.64 6.10
C GLN A 190 11.51 -19.10 6.11
N VAL A 191 12.29 -20.00 6.70
CA VAL A 191 11.89 -21.41 6.86
C VAL A 191 10.66 -21.55 7.75
N ALA A 192 10.63 -20.84 8.89
CA ALA A 192 9.47 -20.87 9.79
C ALA A 192 8.20 -20.40 9.06
N LEU A 193 8.28 -19.30 8.31
CA LEU A 193 7.14 -18.79 7.52
C LEU A 193 6.71 -19.74 6.42
N ALA A 194 7.66 -20.34 5.69
CA ALA A 194 7.36 -21.36 4.67
C ALA A 194 6.63 -22.59 5.26
N MET A 195 6.89 -22.89 6.53
CA MET A 195 6.19 -23.93 7.29
C MET A 195 4.89 -23.45 7.94
N GLY A 196 4.49 -22.20 7.74
CA GLY A 196 3.29 -21.61 8.36
C GLY A 196 3.43 -21.33 9.86
N ASN A 197 4.66 -21.28 10.40
CA ASN A 197 4.91 -21.08 11.81
C ASN A 197 5.32 -19.64 12.14
N CYS A 198 4.33 -18.75 12.21
CA CYS A 198 4.53 -17.34 12.54
C CYS A 198 5.16 -17.14 13.92
N SER A 199 4.75 -17.92 14.94
CA SER A 199 5.28 -17.79 16.31
C SER A 199 6.79 -18.06 16.37
N SER A 200 7.28 -19.06 15.66
CA SER A 200 8.72 -19.32 15.56
C SER A 200 9.46 -18.20 14.83
N ALA A 201 8.86 -17.64 13.77
CA ALA A 201 9.45 -16.51 13.05
C ALA A 201 9.61 -15.28 13.98
N ILE A 202 8.59 -14.96 14.79
CA ILE A 202 8.65 -13.91 15.82
C ILE A 202 9.74 -14.20 16.84
N ALA A 203 9.83 -15.44 17.34
CA ALA A 203 10.83 -15.82 18.31
C ALA A 203 12.26 -15.65 17.77
N TYR A 204 12.52 -15.97 16.50
CA TYR A 204 13.84 -15.73 15.89
C TYR A 204 14.18 -14.25 15.77
N LEU A 205 13.21 -13.37 15.61
CA LEU A 205 13.44 -11.92 15.53
C LEU A 205 13.54 -11.23 16.89
N SER A 206 13.13 -11.87 17.99
CA SER A 206 13.07 -11.24 19.32
C SER A 206 14.40 -10.74 19.86
N GLY A 207 15.53 -11.28 19.37
CA GLY A 207 16.87 -10.83 19.73
C GLY A 207 17.54 -9.93 18.70
N VAL A 208 16.83 -9.54 17.65
CA VAL A 208 17.36 -8.65 16.60
C VAL A 208 17.13 -7.20 17.01
N GLU A 209 18.17 -6.39 16.87
CA GLU A 209 18.07 -4.95 17.11
C GLU A 209 17.19 -4.27 16.06
N ALA A 210 16.35 -3.34 16.49
CA ALA A 210 15.45 -2.61 15.61
C ALA A 210 16.18 -1.50 14.83
N ALA A 211 15.80 -1.34 13.57
CA ALA A 211 16.42 -0.40 12.65
C ALA A 211 15.73 0.98 12.60
N ASP A 212 14.66 1.18 13.37
CA ASP A 212 13.77 2.37 13.30
C ASP A 212 14.54 3.69 13.34
N ALA A 213 15.41 3.88 14.33
CA ALA A 213 16.14 5.14 14.52
C ALA A 213 17.12 5.42 13.36
N ALA A 214 17.77 4.37 12.86
CA ALA A 214 18.71 4.51 11.74
C ALA A 214 17.97 4.85 10.42
N ILE A 215 16.83 4.22 10.17
CA ILE A 215 15.95 4.52 9.03
C ILE A 215 15.45 5.96 9.13
N GLN A 216 14.97 6.40 10.30
CA GLN A 216 14.56 7.78 10.53
C GLN A 216 15.71 8.77 10.24
N ASN A 217 16.91 8.49 10.74
CA ASN A 217 18.06 9.36 10.53
C ASN A 217 18.48 9.44 9.06
N ALA A 218 18.43 8.33 8.32
CA ALA A 218 18.69 8.30 6.89
C ALA A 218 17.73 9.24 6.13
N HIS A 219 16.43 9.13 6.37
CA HIS A 219 15.44 10.01 5.77
C HIS A 219 15.58 11.47 6.21
N ARG A 220 15.85 11.70 7.51
CA ARG A 220 16.09 13.06 8.02
C ARG A 220 17.26 13.73 7.31
N TYR A 221 18.36 13.00 7.11
CA TYR A 221 19.52 13.50 6.40
C TYR A 221 19.26 13.71 4.90
N ALA A 222 18.59 12.74 4.26
CA ALA A 222 18.18 12.84 2.88
C ALA A 222 17.29 14.08 2.62
N ASN A 223 16.33 14.33 3.50
CA ASN A 223 15.44 15.49 3.45
C ASN A 223 16.23 16.81 3.61
N LEU A 224 17.20 16.84 4.52
CA LEU A 224 18.03 18.01 4.77
C LEU A 224 18.82 18.43 3.53
N LEU A 225 19.38 17.45 2.81
CA LEU A 225 20.21 17.71 1.64
C LEU A 225 19.44 17.62 0.31
N ASN A 226 18.17 17.27 0.34
CA ASN A 226 17.34 17.00 -0.83
C ASN A 226 17.96 15.94 -1.77
N ILE A 227 18.49 14.86 -1.20
CA ILE A 227 19.07 13.73 -1.95
C ILE A 227 18.23 12.46 -1.78
N PRO A 228 18.27 11.54 -2.74
CA PRO A 228 17.45 10.32 -2.67
C PRO A 228 17.92 9.35 -1.58
N VAL A 229 16.97 8.54 -1.08
CA VAL A 229 17.25 7.34 -0.28
C VAL A 229 17.23 6.11 -1.21
N ARG A 230 18.25 5.25 -1.13
CA ARG A 230 18.34 4.01 -1.90
C ARG A 230 18.83 2.87 -1.02
N GLN A 231 18.00 1.83 -0.88
CA GLN A 231 18.34 0.61 -0.17
C GLN A 231 17.82 -0.58 -0.97
N ASN A 232 18.69 -1.21 -1.74
CA ASN A 232 18.28 -2.24 -2.71
C ASN A 232 18.47 -3.67 -2.20
N ASP A 233 18.92 -3.85 -0.97
CA ASP A 233 19.15 -5.16 -0.35
C ASP A 233 19.04 -5.06 1.17
N GLY A 234 19.16 -6.21 1.84
CA GLY A 234 19.13 -6.32 3.28
C GLY A 234 17.75 -6.56 3.85
N ALA A 235 17.74 -7.08 5.06
CA ALA A 235 16.54 -7.30 5.85
C ALA A 235 16.66 -6.55 7.17
N PHE A 236 15.61 -5.85 7.57
CA PHE A 236 15.59 -4.98 8.72
C PHE A 236 14.39 -5.31 9.62
N LEU A 237 14.55 -5.24 10.92
CA LEU A 237 13.45 -5.29 11.88
C LEU A 237 13.04 -3.87 12.24
N VAL A 238 11.74 -3.56 12.14
CA VAL A 238 11.15 -2.26 12.48
C VAL A 238 10.03 -2.46 13.50
N LEU A 239 10.11 -1.76 14.62
CA LEU A 239 9.11 -1.81 15.69
C LEU A 239 8.14 -0.62 15.66
N VAL A 240 8.29 0.27 14.67
CA VAL A 240 7.48 1.48 14.47
C VAL A 240 7.52 2.44 15.67
N ASP A 241 8.67 2.50 16.35
CA ASP A 241 8.91 3.45 17.44
C ASP A 241 9.40 4.81 16.95
N HIS A 242 9.94 4.85 15.74
CA HIS A 242 10.41 6.06 15.06
C HIS A 242 9.80 6.16 13.66
N GLU A 243 9.08 7.25 13.40
CA GLU A 243 8.50 7.56 12.08
C GLU A 243 9.59 8.09 11.15
N ALA A 244 9.69 7.55 9.95
CA ALA A 244 10.54 8.08 8.89
C ALA A 244 9.74 9.08 8.03
N GLU A 245 10.05 10.36 8.16
CA GLU A 245 9.49 11.41 7.29
C GLU A 245 10.18 11.38 5.93
N VAL A 246 9.40 11.17 4.86
CA VAL A 246 9.89 11.04 3.49
C VAL A 246 9.54 12.27 2.68
N ARG A 247 10.54 13.05 2.25
CA ARG A 247 10.39 14.23 1.37
C ARG A 247 11.17 14.09 0.06
N THR A 248 12.01 13.08 -0.06
CA THR A 248 12.86 12.85 -1.23
C THR A 248 12.55 11.51 -1.88
N LYS A 249 12.93 11.36 -3.15
CA LYS A 249 12.80 10.10 -3.86
C LYS A 249 13.40 8.96 -3.05
N THR A 250 12.64 7.89 -2.88
CA THR A 250 13.02 6.73 -2.08
C THR A 250 12.86 5.45 -2.90
N SER A 251 13.92 4.64 -2.97
CA SER A 251 13.90 3.34 -3.61
C SER A 251 14.39 2.29 -2.64
N LEU A 252 13.48 1.39 -2.24
CA LEU A 252 13.73 0.31 -1.28
C LEU A 252 13.52 -1.07 -1.90
N GLY A 253 13.33 -1.13 -3.23
CA GLY A 253 13.11 -2.37 -3.96
C GLY A 253 14.25 -3.36 -3.76
N GLY A 254 13.93 -4.59 -3.34
CA GLY A 254 14.91 -5.63 -3.01
C GLY A 254 15.28 -5.70 -1.53
N SER A 255 14.94 -4.71 -0.71
CA SER A 255 15.04 -4.82 0.75
C SER A 255 13.80 -5.45 1.38
N ILE A 256 13.95 -6.03 2.56
CA ILE A 256 12.88 -6.64 3.34
C ILE A 256 12.74 -5.88 4.65
N ILE A 257 11.52 -5.52 5.02
CA ILE A 257 11.22 -4.95 6.33
C ILE A 257 10.29 -5.89 7.08
N PHE A 258 10.81 -6.50 8.14
CA PHE A 258 10.01 -7.24 9.10
C PHE A 258 9.45 -6.31 10.15
N THR A 259 8.22 -6.54 10.56
CA THR A 259 7.66 -5.91 11.74
C THR A 259 6.83 -6.90 12.56
N SER A 260 7.03 -6.84 13.87
CA SER A 260 6.24 -7.59 14.86
C SER A 260 5.67 -6.64 15.90
N ALA A 261 5.61 -5.35 15.60
CA ALA A 261 5.21 -4.31 16.53
C ALA A 261 3.76 -4.46 16.97
N ASP A 262 3.54 -4.29 18.26
CA ASP A 262 2.26 -3.93 18.84
C ASP A 262 2.32 -2.44 19.19
N SER A 263 1.54 -1.62 18.53
CA SER A 263 1.56 -0.17 18.78
C SER A 263 0.89 0.23 20.11
N GLY A 264 0.21 -0.71 20.77
CA GLY A 264 -0.54 -0.42 22.00
C GLY A 264 -1.73 0.54 21.83
N VAL A 265 -1.99 1.01 20.61
CA VAL A 265 -3.09 1.92 20.29
C VAL A 265 -4.31 1.12 19.86
N ASN A 266 -5.39 1.20 20.62
CA ASN A 266 -6.60 0.39 20.43
C ASN A 266 -7.43 0.71 19.17
N GLU A 267 -7.18 1.83 18.50
CA GLU A 267 -7.89 2.25 17.30
C GLU A 267 -7.02 3.16 16.43
N ILE A 268 -6.95 2.86 15.15
CA ILE A 268 -6.51 3.84 14.16
C ILE A 268 -7.66 4.82 13.98
N ARG A 269 -7.53 6.01 14.56
CA ARG A 269 -8.55 7.06 14.43
C ARG A 269 -8.28 7.87 13.19
N TRP A 270 -9.21 7.81 12.26
CA TRP A 270 -9.08 8.39 10.94
C TRP A 270 -9.67 9.81 10.87
N GLY A 271 -8.91 10.75 10.33
CA GLY A 271 -9.37 12.02 9.80
C GLY A 271 -9.99 12.98 10.79
N PRO A 272 -11.18 13.58 10.47
CA PRO A 272 -11.77 14.68 11.21
C PRO A 272 -12.19 14.33 12.65
N LEU A 273 -12.06 13.07 13.05
CA LEU A 273 -12.10 12.73 14.47
C LEU A 273 -11.07 13.51 15.30
N ARG A 274 -9.97 13.96 14.68
CA ARG A 274 -9.01 14.86 15.32
C ARG A 274 -9.63 16.25 15.62
N LEU A 275 -10.53 16.72 14.77
CA LEU A 275 -11.29 17.97 15.03
C LEU A 275 -12.41 17.75 16.05
N LEU A 276 -12.97 16.54 16.10
CA LEU A 276 -14.01 16.16 17.08
C LEU A 276 -13.40 15.67 18.40
N ASP A 277 -12.19 15.12 18.37
CA ASP A 277 -11.44 14.65 19.53
C ASP A 277 -9.94 14.91 19.32
N PRO A 278 -9.47 16.14 19.60
CA PRO A 278 -8.06 16.51 19.43
C PRO A 278 -7.12 15.74 20.36
N THR A 279 -7.64 15.04 21.36
CA THR A 279 -6.86 14.22 22.30
C THR A 279 -6.67 12.79 21.80
N ALA A 280 -7.30 12.40 20.70
CA ALA A 280 -7.14 11.08 20.12
C ALA A 280 -5.70 10.87 19.67
N PRO A 281 -5.03 9.76 20.08
CA PRO A 281 -3.69 9.48 19.66
C PRO A 281 -3.62 9.29 18.14
N GLU A 282 -2.59 9.84 17.51
CA GLU A 282 -2.32 9.56 16.10
C GLU A 282 -1.83 8.12 15.93
N PRO A 283 -2.14 7.47 14.79
CA PRO A 283 -1.58 6.16 14.49
C PRO A 283 -0.06 6.26 14.35
N LYS A 284 0.66 5.26 14.83
CA LYS A 284 2.08 5.11 14.50
C LYS A 284 2.22 4.86 13.01
N ARG A 285 3.27 5.37 12.41
CA ARG A 285 3.60 5.26 10.99
C ARG A 285 5.02 4.80 10.82
N MET A 286 5.23 3.91 9.86
CA MET A 286 6.61 3.54 9.49
C MET A 286 7.20 4.60 8.57
N PHE A 287 6.50 4.91 7.48
CA PHE A 287 6.86 5.97 6.54
C PHE A 287 5.74 7.00 6.43
N ASN A 288 6.10 8.27 6.53
CA ASN A 288 5.18 9.39 6.36
C ASN A 288 5.67 10.27 5.20
N ILE A 289 5.02 10.13 4.05
CA ILE A 289 5.37 10.91 2.85
C ILE A 289 4.77 12.29 2.99
N LYS A 290 5.60 13.29 3.31
CA LYS A 290 5.20 14.67 3.56
C LYS A 290 5.62 15.61 2.43
N GLY A 291 4.77 16.58 2.15
CA GLY A 291 5.00 17.66 1.21
C GLY A 291 5.16 19.02 1.87
N LYS A 292 4.85 20.05 1.09
CA LYS A 292 4.74 21.43 1.57
C LYS A 292 3.66 21.49 2.66
N GLU A 293 3.85 22.40 3.61
CA GLU A 293 2.87 22.56 4.67
C GLU A 293 1.54 23.06 4.14
N ARG A 294 0.46 22.51 4.66
CA ARG A 294 -0.90 22.99 4.37
C ARG A 294 -1.10 24.36 4.99
N ILE A 295 -1.88 25.20 4.33
CA ILE A 295 -2.20 26.55 4.76
C ILE A 295 -3.60 26.52 5.31
N GLU A 296 -3.73 26.44 6.62
CA GLU A 296 -5.01 26.50 7.30
C GLU A 296 -5.55 27.92 7.32
N LEU A 297 -6.85 28.07 7.22
CA LEU A 297 -7.50 29.35 7.43
C LEU A 297 -7.47 29.70 8.92
N THR A 298 -6.95 30.87 9.23
CA THR A 298 -7.05 31.44 10.59
C THR A 298 -8.51 31.63 11.00
N PRO A 299 -8.84 31.73 12.30
CA PRO A 299 -10.21 32.00 12.75
C PRO A 299 -10.86 33.22 12.09
N ALA A 300 -10.12 34.30 11.87
CA ALA A 300 -10.60 35.52 11.20
C ALA A 300 -10.91 35.28 9.72
N GLU A 301 -10.03 34.56 9.02
CA GLU A 301 -10.22 34.19 7.62
C GLU A 301 -11.40 33.22 7.47
N LEU A 302 -11.56 32.26 8.40
CA LEU A 302 -12.67 31.33 8.42
C LEU A 302 -14.01 32.05 8.65
N ALA A 303 -14.05 33.04 9.54
CA ALA A 303 -15.24 33.88 9.73
C ALA A 303 -15.60 34.65 8.46
N THR A 304 -14.61 35.25 7.79
CA THR A 304 -14.80 35.93 6.49
C THR A 304 -15.27 34.96 5.42
N PHE A 305 -14.65 33.77 5.36
CA PHE A 305 -15.03 32.71 4.42
C PHE A 305 -16.50 32.28 4.62
N ASN A 306 -16.90 32.05 5.86
CA ASN A 306 -18.25 31.66 6.20
C ASN A 306 -19.29 32.71 5.80
N THR A 307 -18.96 34.00 6.01
CA THR A 307 -19.90 35.10 5.71
C THR A 307 -20.03 35.37 4.21
N SER A 308 -18.91 35.29 3.45
CA SER A 308 -18.87 35.82 2.10
C SER A 308 -18.74 34.75 1.01
N TYR A 309 -18.16 33.57 1.32
CA TYR A 309 -17.76 32.59 0.31
C TYR A 309 -18.39 31.22 0.48
N SER A 310 -18.78 30.79 1.69
CA SER A 310 -19.35 29.46 1.93
C SER A 310 -20.64 29.20 1.13
N GLN A 311 -21.35 30.23 0.74
CA GLN A 311 -22.52 30.15 -0.15
C GLN A 311 -22.25 29.55 -1.53
N TYR A 312 -20.97 29.57 -1.99
CA TYR A 312 -20.57 28.98 -3.26
C TYR A 312 -20.30 27.47 -3.15
N LEU A 313 -20.29 26.91 -1.95
CA LEU A 313 -20.14 25.47 -1.73
C LEU A 313 -21.47 24.76 -1.93
N LYS A 314 -21.95 24.80 -3.18
CA LYS A 314 -23.21 24.20 -3.62
C LYS A 314 -22.98 23.10 -4.64
N LYS A 315 -23.78 22.05 -4.55
CA LYS A 315 -23.69 20.91 -5.49
C LYS A 315 -23.72 21.39 -6.94
N GLY A 316 -22.77 20.88 -7.73
CA GLY A 316 -22.59 21.23 -9.14
C GLY A 316 -21.75 22.48 -9.38
N SER A 317 -21.45 23.29 -8.36
CA SER A 317 -20.57 24.46 -8.51
C SER A 317 -19.15 24.01 -8.87
N ASN A 318 -18.55 24.69 -9.81
CA ASN A 318 -17.14 24.58 -10.18
C ASN A 318 -16.38 25.91 -9.99
N TYR A 319 -16.90 26.76 -9.10
CA TYR A 319 -16.37 28.11 -8.89
C TYR A 319 -16.47 28.51 -7.43
N LEU A 320 -15.34 28.98 -6.88
CA LEU A 320 -15.21 29.49 -5.53
C LEU A 320 -14.37 30.78 -5.56
N PRO A 321 -14.98 31.97 -5.61
CA PRO A 321 -14.28 33.23 -5.81
C PRO A 321 -13.57 33.74 -4.55
N TYR A 322 -12.86 32.86 -3.86
CA TYR A 322 -12.10 33.23 -2.67
C TYR A 322 -10.67 33.63 -3.03
N PRO A 323 -10.30 34.92 -2.89
CA PRO A 323 -9.02 35.44 -3.40
C PRO A 323 -7.78 34.75 -2.84
N LYS A 324 -7.86 34.23 -1.61
CA LYS A 324 -6.73 33.51 -0.99
C LYS A 324 -6.34 32.25 -1.78
N LEU A 325 -7.23 31.69 -2.62
CA LEU A 325 -6.94 30.52 -3.43
C LEU A 325 -6.07 30.85 -4.67
N TYR A 326 -6.13 32.07 -5.17
CA TYR A 326 -5.55 32.41 -6.48
C TYR A 326 -4.04 32.16 -6.60
N PRO A 327 -3.22 32.42 -5.56
CA PRO A 327 -1.79 32.09 -5.60
C PRO A 327 -1.50 30.59 -5.64
N TYR A 328 -2.46 29.74 -5.30
CA TYR A 328 -2.29 28.29 -5.14
C TYR A 328 -2.88 27.48 -6.30
N TYR A 329 -2.81 28.03 -7.50
CA TYR A 329 -3.22 27.32 -8.71
C TYR A 329 -2.57 25.94 -8.82
N GLY A 330 -3.37 24.92 -9.06
CA GLY A 330 -2.96 23.51 -9.10
C GLY A 330 -2.86 22.82 -7.74
N GLY A 331 -2.99 23.56 -6.63
CA GLY A 331 -3.19 22.98 -5.30
C GLY A 331 -4.64 22.52 -5.08
N MET A 332 -4.97 22.11 -3.87
CA MET A 332 -6.31 21.66 -3.50
C MET A 332 -6.86 22.51 -2.35
N PHE A 333 -8.12 22.90 -2.46
CA PHE A 333 -8.90 23.47 -1.36
C PHE A 333 -9.68 22.35 -0.68
N TYR A 334 -9.70 22.37 0.64
CA TYR A 334 -10.47 21.45 1.49
C TYR A 334 -11.31 22.25 2.48
N ALA A 335 -12.56 21.89 2.65
CA ALA A 335 -13.47 22.49 3.62
C ALA A 335 -14.26 21.41 4.37
N LEU A 336 -14.37 21.56 5.68
CA LEU A 336 -15.12 20.71 6.59
C LEU A 336 -16.08 21.55 7.40
N SER A 337 -17.34 21.17 7.41
CA SER A 337 -18.40 21.81 8.21
C SER A 337 -18.39 21.29 9.65
N ASN A 338 -19.00 22.06 10.55
CA ASN A 338 -19.36 21.60 11.90
C ASN A 338 -20.69 20.83 11.91
N GLU A 339 -21.46 20.89 10.81
CA GLU A 339 -22.76 20.23 10.70
C GLU A 339 -22.60 18.77 10.30
N VAL A 340 -23.45 17.93 10.89
CA VAL A 340 -23.49 16.49 10.59
C VAL A 340 -24.34 16.25 9.35
N GLU A 341 -23.77 15.55 8.38
CA GLU A 341 -24.45 15.08 7.17
C GLU A 341 -25.16 13.75 7.42
N ILE A 342 -24.42 12.78 7.96
CA ILE A 342 -24.91 11.42 8.19
C ILE A 342 -24.57 10.96 9.60
N TYR A 343 -25.51 10.27 10.22
CA TYR A 343 -25.26 9.48 11.43
C TYR A 343 -25.11 8.00 11.04
N ARG A 344 -23.89 7.52 11.01
CA ARG A 344 -23.62 6.12 10.69
C ARG A 344 -24.45 5.19 11.57
N ASN A 345 -25.12 4.21 10.97
CA ASN A 345 -26.09 3.34 11.65
C ASN A 345 -27.20 4.09 12.41
N GLY A 346 -27.49 5.35 12.07
CA GLY A 346 -28.44 6.17 12.81
C GLY A 346 -28.01 6.50 14.25
N ASN A 347 -26.77 6.24 14.62
CA ASN A 347 -26.28 6.44 15.98
C ASN A 347 -25.89 7.91 16.24
N ARG A 348 -26.82 8.66 16.79
CA ARG A 348 -26.63 10.08 17.13
C ARG A 348 -25.78 10.33 18.37
N ASP A 349 -25.72 9.35 19.26
CA ASP A 349 -25.08 9.50 20.57
C ASP A 349 -23.55 9.29 20.49
N ASN A 350 -23.07 8.56 19.49
CA ASN A 350 -21.65 8.31 19.31
C ASN A 350 -21.01 9.35 18.38
N PRO A 351 -20.12 10.24 18.88
CA PRO A 351 -19.44 11.22 18.04
C PRO A 351 -18.65 10.59 16.88
N ARG A 352 -18.22 9.33 17.02
CA ARG A 352 -17.45 8.59 15.99
C ARG A 352 -18.30 8.20 14.79
N ASP A 353 -19.61 8.12 14.96
CA ASP A 353 -20.55 7.76 13.90
C ASP A 353 -21.07 9.00 13.15
N ARG A 354 -20.59 10.19 13.48
CA ARG A 354 -20.94 11.44 12.80
C ARG A 354 -20.06 11.64 11.56
N VAL A 355 -20.71 11.73 10.41
CA VAL A 355 -20.06 12.15 9.16
C VAL A 355 -20.42 13.61 8.92
N LEU A 356 -19.43 14.49 8.96
CA LEU A 356 -19.63 15.92 8.75
C LEU A 356 -19.68 16.25 7.26
N TYR A 357 -20.45 17.27 6.86
CA TYR A 357 -20.39 17.83 5.54
C TYR A 357 -18.96 18.26 5.21
N ARG A 358 -18.49 17.91 4.03
CA ARG A 358 -17.16 18.28 3.54
C ARG A 358 -17.13 18.32 2.03
N ASP A 359 -16.21 19.11 1.53
CA ASP A 359 -15.90 19.09 0.12
C ASP A 359 -14.45 19.53 -0.12
N PHE A 360 -13.91 19.14 -1.26
CA PHE A 360 -12.54 19.43 -1.67
C PHE A 360 -12.45 19.43 -3.19
N SER A 361 -11.54 20.25 -3.74
CA SER A 361 -11.32 20.31 -5.17
C SER A 361 -9.96 20.92 -5.47
N ARG A 362 -9.37 20.52 -6.58
CA ARG A 362 -8.16 21.19 -7.08
C ARG A 362 -8.50 22.61 -7.54
N ILE A 363 -7.56 23.52 -7.27
CA ILE A 363 -7.72 24.95 -7.50
C ILE A 363 -7.34 25.25 -8.95
N GLY A 364 -8.29 25.71 -9.73
CA GLY A 364 -8.11 26.25 -11.06
C GLY A 364 -7.74 27.74 -11.04
N ARG A 365 -7.72 28.37 -12.22
CA ARG A 365 -7.44 29.80 -12.34
C ARG A 365 -8.64 30.63 -11.85
N ASN A 366 -8.36 31.76 -11.19
CA ASN A 366 -9.37 32.76 -10.81
C ASN A 366 -10.57 32.20 -10.03
N GLY A 367 -10.34 31.25 -9.14
CA GLY A 367 -11.41 30.64 -8.33
C GLY A 367 -12.19 29.50 -9.02
N ALA A 368 -11.78 29.08 -10.21
CA ALA A 368 -12.30 27.84 -10.80
C ALA A 368 -11.91 26.63 -9.92
N LEU A 369 -12.76 25.63 -9.91
CA LEU A 369 -12.51 24.35 -9.26
C LEU A 369 -12.47 23.27 -10.35
N THR A 370 -11.49 22.38 -10.29
CA THR A 370 -11.35 21.29 -11.28
C THR A 370 -12.44 20.25 -11.08
N GLU A 371 -12.63 19.81 -9.85
CA GLU A 371 -13.72 18.92 -9.48
C GLU A 371 -14.91 19.76 -8.96
N ARG A 372 -16.11 19.42 -9.43
CA ARG A 372 -17.31 20.09 -8.95
C ARG A 372 -17.54 19.82 -7.46
N ILE A 373 -18.15 20.78 -6.78
CA ILE A 373 -18.72 20.58 -5.46
C ILE A 373 -19.82 19.51 -5.56
N VAL A 374 -19.76 18.49 -4.74
CA VAL A 374 -20.63 17.31 -4.87
C VAL A 374 -21.80 17.32 -3.89
N LYS A 375 -21.77 18.22 -2.90
CA LYS A 375 -22.84 18.37 -1.89
C LYS A 375 -23.14 19.83 -1.59
N ASP A 376 -24.37 20.08 -1.16
CA ASP A 376 -24.78 21.38 -0.64
C ASP A 376 -24.29 21.50 0.82
N ILE A 377 -23.17 22.19 1.01
CA ILE A 377 -22.70 22.47 2.38
C ILE A 377 -23.55 23.60 2.99
N PRO A 378 -24.03 23.46 4.24
CA PRO A 378 -24.76 24.52 4.89
C PRO A 378 -23.96 25.82 4.97
N THR A 379 -24.55 26.93 4.49
CA THR A 379 -23.86 28.23 4.44
C THR A 379 -23.53 28.70 5.87
N GLY A 380 -22.29 29.17 6.07
CA GLY A 380 -21.83 29.65 7.37
C GLY A 380 -21.38 28.57 8.35
N SER A 381 -21.38 27.30 7.94
CA SER A 381 -21.13 26.17 8.84
C SER A 381 -19.68 25.64 8.82
N ILE A 382 -18.78 26.23 8.03
CA ILE A 382 -17.41 25.71 7.89
C ILE A 382 -16.65 25.90 9.20
N GLY A 383 -16.23 24.78 9.80
CA GLY A 383 -15.42 24.74 11.02
C GLY A 383 -13.93 24.64 10.77
N TYR A 384 -13.56 24.11 9.59
CA TYR A 384 -12.16 23.99 9.18
C TYR A 384 -12.03 24.13 7.66
N ALA A 385 -11.04 24.87 7.21
CA ALA A 385 -10.67 24.90 5.82
C ALA A 385 -9.16 25.07 5.66
N ALA A 386 -8.61 24.46 4.61
CA ALA A 386 -7.19 24.49 4.33
C ALA A 386 -6.91 24.49 2.82
N ILE A 387 -5.76 25.01 2.46
CA ILE A 387 -5.18 24.92 1.12
C ILE A 387 -3.99 23.95 1.19
N ILE A 388 -4.01 22.95 0.35
CA ILE A 388 -2.92 21.99 0.15
C ILE A 388 -2.15 22.45 -1.08
N PRO A 389 -0.93 23.03 -0.94
CA PRO A 389 -0.17 23.52 -2.07
C PRO A 389 0.22 22.39 -3.03
N LYS A 390 0.34 22.74 -4.31
CA LYS A 390 0.95 21.86 -5.30
C LYS A 390 2.44 21.71 -5.03
N GLU A 391 2.94 20.51 -5.20
CA GLU A 391 4.37 20.23 -5.20
C GLU A 391 5.01 20.59 -6.54
N ASP A 392 6.34 20.76 -6.55
CA ASP A 392 7.06 21.08 -7.77
C ASP A 392 7.21 19.86 -8.66
N ASP A 393 7.41 18.66 -8.07
CA ASP A 393 7.62 17.41 -8.75
C ASP A 393 6.86 16.25 -8.09
N PHE A 394 6.66 15.17 -8.83
CA PHE A 394 6.22 13.90 -8.27
C PHE A 394 7.29 13.28 -7.40
N LEU A 395 6.92 12.87 -6.20
CA LEU A 395 7.75 12.02 -5.37
C LEU A 395 7.50 10.56 -5.72
N GLU A 396 8.58 9.84 -6.05
CA GLU A 396 8.53 8.39 -6.23
C GLU A 396 8.96 7.67 -4.96
N PHE A 397 8.14 6.73 -4.50
CA PHE A 397 8.43 5.83 -3.40
C PHE A 397 8.31 4.39 -3.89
N GLU A 398 9.44 3.73 -4.07
CA GLU A 398 9.49 2.30 -4.38
C GLU A 398 9.56 1.51 -3.08
N CYS A 399 8.58 0.64 -2.89
CA CYS A 399 8.38 -0.08 -1.63
C CYS A 399 9.42 -1.18 -1.41
N PRO A 400 9.78 -1.46 -0.15
CA PRO A 400 10.42 -2.72 0.23
C PRO A 400 9.37 -3.85 0.24
N HIS A 401 9.81 -5.09 0.41
CA HIS A 401 8.91 -6.16 0.80
C HIS A 401 8.59 -6.03 2.30
N PHE A 402 7.38 -5.62 2.63
CA PHE A 402 6.89 -5.59 4.00
C PHE A 402 6.44 -6.99 4.43
N ILE A 403 6.99 -7.49 5.52
CA ILE A 403 6.59 -8.76 6.15
C ILE A 403 6.13 -8.47 7.57
N GLU A 404 4.84 -8.56 7.79
CA GLU A 404 4.23 -8.35 9.09
C GLU A 404 3.96 -9.66 9.82
N LEU A 405 4.35 -9.73 11.10
CA LEU A 405 4.26 -10.92 11.93
C LEU A 405 3.43 -10.67 13.18
N GLY A 406 2.50 -11.59 13.53
CA GLY A 406 1.69 -11.55 14.76
C GLY A 406 0.28 -10.99 14.57
N ASP A 407 -0.52 -10.96 15.64
CA ASP A 407 -1.96 -10.80 15.58
C ASP A 407 -2.49 -9.38 15.82
N SER A 408 -1.79 -8.55 16.56
CA SER A 408 -2.28 -7.19 16.87
C SER A 408 -1.40 -6.11 16.29
N ARG A 409 -2.00 -5.24 15.47
CA ARG A 409 -1.26 -4.15 14.83
C ARG A 409 -2.13 -2.97 14.48
N ARG A 410 -1.62 -1.82 14.85
CA ARG A 410 -2.35 -0.56 14.75
C ARG A 410 -1.42 0.55 14.28
N PHE A 411 -0.69 0.27 13.22
CA PHE A 411 0.18 1.23 12.57
C PHE A 411 -0.07 1.27 11.07
N LEU A 412 0.47 2.28 10.40
CA LEU A 412 0.48 2.43 8.96
C LEU A 412 1.87 2.13 8.41
N ASN A 413 1.96 1.31 7.37
CA ASN A 413 3.26 1.15 6.69
C ASN A 413 3.62 2.46 5.98
N ILE A 414 2.69 3.03 5.21
CA ILE A 414 2.89 4.26 4.45
C ILE A 414 1.69 5.18 4.64
N GLU A 415 1.93 6.37 5.17
CA GLU A 415 0.97 7.47 5.10
C GLU A 415 1.39 8.48 4.04
N VAL A 416 0.45 8.84 3.16
CA VAL A 416 0.63 9.84 2.13
C VAL A 416 -0.11 11.11 2.56
N SER A 417 0.66 12.11 2.98
CA SER A 417 0.20 13.46 3.35
C SER A 417 0.73 14.53 2.39
N ARG A 418 1.23 14.10 1.24
CA ARG A 418 1.78 14.91 0.16
C ARG A 418 0.98 14.66 -1.11
N PRO A 419 0.58 15.68 -1.88
CA PRO A 419 0.10 15.49 -3.24
C PRO A 419 1.24 15.08 -4.19
N MET A 420 0.85 14.58 -5.37
CA MET A 420 1.78 14.20 -6.44
C MET A 420 2.78 13.11 -5.98
N VAL A 421 2.25 11.95 -5.62
CA VAL A 421 3.05 10.78 -5.17
C VAL A 421 2.81 9.57 -6.07
N ARG A 422 3.89 8.86 -6.39
CA ARG A 422 3.87 7.55 -7.04
C ARG A 422 4.43 6.50 -6.11
N ILE A 423 3.60 5.60 -5.65
CA ILE A 423 3.99 4.41 -4.87
C ILE A 423 4.12 3.25 -5.83
N LYS A 424 5.29 2.62 -5.86
CA LYS A 424 5.62 1.57 -6.81
C LYS A 424 6.02 0.27 -6.12
N ASN A 425 5.70 -0.85 -6.77
CA ASN A 425 6.19 -2.18 -6.41
C ASN A 425 5.89 -2.58 -4.95
N LEU A 426 4.67 -2.28 -4.48
CA LEU A 426 4.26 -2.68 -3.15
C LEU A 426 4.18 -4.21 -3.04
N VAL A 427 5.04 -4.81 -2.23
CA VAL A 427 4.90 -6.21 -1.82
C VAL A 427 4.68 -6.26 -0.31
N HIS A 428 3.55 -6.79 0.09
CA HIS A 428 3.19 -6.90 1.50
C HIS A 428 2.69 -8.30 1.82
N THR A 429 3.29 -8.92 2.82
CA THR A 429 2.86 -10.23 3.32
C THR A 429 2.62 -10.14 4.82
N SER A 430 1.46 -10.58 5.28
CA SER A 430 1.18 -10.66 6.70
C SER A 430 0.99 -12.10 7.17
N TRP A 431 1.52 -12.39 8.36
CA TRP A 431 1.45 -13.70 9.00
C TRP A 431 0.86 -13.55 10.40
N GLN A 432 -0.19 -14.31 10.70
CA GLN A 432 -0.85 -14.31 11.99
C GLN A 432 -0.53 -15.56 12.79
N THR A 433 -0.60 -15.45 14.11
CA THR A 433 -0.44 -16.58 15.03
C THR A 433 -1.77 -17.29 15.32
N ALA A 434 -2.89 -16.55 15.27
CA ALA A 434 -4.23 -17.05 15.49
C ALA A 434 -5.26 -16.32 14.62
N SER A 435 -6.38 -16.98 14.34
CA SER A 435 -7.46 -16.44 13.51
C SER A 435 -8.42 -15.49 14.25
N THR A 436 -8.00 -14.89 15.36
CA THR A 436 -8.90 -14.13 16.22
C THR A 436 -8.83 -12.64 15.97
N SER A 437 -9.99 -12.05 15.84
CA SER A 437 -10.38 -10.65 15.88
C SER A 437 -9.37 -9.61 15.37
N LEU A 438 -9.66 -9.10 14.33
CA LEU A 438 -8.94 -8.35 13.35
C LEU A 438 -9.24 -6.89 13.45
N GLU A 439 -8.27 -6.17 13.88
CA GLU A 439 -8.29 -4.73 13.74
C GLU A 439 -7.66 -4.33 12.41
N SER A 440 -8.26 -3.32 11.80
CA SER A 440 -7.94 -2.87 10.44
C SER A 440 -6.46 -2.57 10.28
N ARG A 441 -5.80 -3.35 9.45
CA ARG A 441 -4.46 -3.04 8.93
C ARG A 441 -4.61 -2.21 7.68
N VAL A 442 -3.85 -1.15 7.61
CA VAL A 442 -3.77 -0.34 6.39
C VAL A 442 -2.31 -0.22 6.00
N VAL A 443 -1.98 -0.70 4.82
CA VAL A 443 -0.61 -0.63 4.30
C VAL A 443 -0.36 0.75 3.73
N ILE A 444 -1.25 1.24 2.85
CA ILE A 444 -1.19 2.59 2.29
C ILE A 444 -2.39 3.39 2.76
N SER A 445 -2.16 4.52 3.38
CA SER A 445 -3.17 5.52 3.71
C SER A 445 -2.85 6.83 3.00
N ALA A 446 -3.75 7.33 2.16
CA ALA A 446 -3.65 8.66 1.58
C ALA A 446 -4.83 9.51 2.06
N ARG A 447 -4.55 10.74 2.53
CA ARG A 447 -5.60 11.61 3.05
C ARG A 447 -5.39 13.09 2.72
N GLU A 448 -6.46 13.73 2.32
CA GLU A 448 -6.50 15.18 2.05
C GLU A 448 -5.38 15.60 1.09
N VAL A 449 -5.26 14.86 -0.01
CA VAL A 449 -4.23 15.05 -1.02
C VAL A 449 -4.82 14.90 -2.43
N PHE A 450 -4.00 14.97 -3.46
CA PHE A 450 -4.38 14.76 -4.84
C PHE A 450 -3.22 14.19 -5.66
N ASP A 451 -3.54 13.62 -6.83
CA ASP A 451 -2.58 13.00 -7.73
C ASP A 451 -1.76 11.89 -7.05
N VAL A 452 -2.47 10.87 -6.55
CA VAL A 452 -1.87 9.69 -5.90
C VAL A 452 -1.93 8.51 -6.85
N PHE A 453 -0.77 7.91 -7.12
CA PHE A 453 -0.62 6.77 -8.01
C PHE A 453 -0.06 5.58 -7.22
N CYS A 454 -0.77 4.44 -7.26
CA CYS A 454 -0.31 3.17 -6.73
C CYS A 454 -0.11 2.22 -7.92
N GLU A 455 1.16 1.95 -8.26
CA GLU A 455 1.54 1.22 -9.46
C GLU A 455 2.23 -0.09 -9.10
N TYR A 456 1.68 -1.23 -9.54
CA TYR A 456 2.18 -2.57 -9.25
C TYR A 456 2.23 -2.88 -7.76
N GLY A 457 1.26 -3.65 -7.29
CA GLY A 457 1.20 -4.05 -5.90
C GLY A 457 0.71 -5.47 -5.73
N GLU A 458 1.25 -6.16 -4.72
CA GLU A 458 0.79 -7.47 -4.29
C GLU A 458 0.68 -7.50 -2.79
N THR A 459 -0.45 -8.01 -2.29
CA THR A 459 -0.65 -8.23 -0.86
C THR A 459 -1.22 -9.59 -0.57
N THR A 460 -0.63 -10.28 0.40
CA THR A 460 -1.04 -11.61 0.84
C THR A 460 -1.14 -11.69 2.36
N CYS A 461 -2.02 -12.56 2.87
CA CYS A 461 -2.19 -12.82 4.29
C CYS A 461 -2.22 -14.31 4.58
N HIS A 462 -1.64 -14.75 5.70
CA HIS A 462 -1.55 -16.13 6.13
C HIS A 462 -1.86 -16.30 7.64
N PRO A 463 -2.87 -17.05 8.05
CA PRO A 463 -4.02 -17.42 7.25
C PRO A 463 -4.81 -16.20 6.79
N ALA A 464 -5.72 -16.38 5.85
CA ALA A 464 -6.49 -15.26 5.31
C ALA A 464 -7.21 -14.48 6.41
N GLU A 465 -7.07 -13.16 6.35
CA GLU A 465 -7.55 -12.24 7.38
C GLU A 465 -8.95 -11.70 7.12
N ASN A 466 -9.65 -11.43 8.21
CA ASN A 466 -10.81 -10.56 8.26
C ASN A 466 -10.42 -9.13 8.64
N GLY A 467 -11.03 -8.14 8.01
CA GLY A 467 -11.05 -6.77 8.51
C GLY A 467 -9.90 -5.85 8.13
N SER A 468 -9.02 -6.23 7.22
CA SER A 468 -7.91 -5.38 6.78
C SER A 468 -8.18 -4.68 5.47
N TYR A 469 -8.03 -3.35 5.43
CA TYR A 469 -7.97 -2.60 4.19
C TYR A 469 -6.51 -2.34 3.80
N VAL A 470 -6.11 -2.82 2.66
CA VAL A 470 -4.72 -2.64 2.21
C VAL A 470 -4.47 -1.20 1.77
N ILE A 471 -5.39 -0.66 0.98
CA ILE A 471 -5.34 0.72 0.49
C ILE A 471 -6.54 1.46 1.06
N CYS A 472 -6.29 2.50 1.85
CA CYS A 472 -7.30 3.40 2.39
C CYS A 472 -7.08 4.82 1.86
N ILE A 473 -8.03 5.30 1.07
CA ILE A 473 -7.99 6.63 0.46
C ILE A 473 -9.08 7.49 1.07
N ARG A 474 -8.72 8.71 1.45
CA ARG A 474 -9.65 9.61 2.14
C ARG A 474 -9.50 11.04 1.67
N ASP A 475 -10.64 11.69 1.41
CA ASP A 475 -10.72 13.12 1.07
C ASP A 475 -9.68 13.50 0.00
N THR A 476 -9.63 12.74 -1.09
CA THR A 476 -8.54 12.76 -2.08
C THR A 476 -9.09 12.91 -3.49
N CYS A 477 -8.42 13.72 -4.32
CA CYS A 477 -8.71 13.89 -5.73
C CYS A 477 -7.71 13.12 -6.60
N ASN A 478 -8.18 12.62 -7.75
CA ASN A 478 -7.36 12.03 -8.81
C ASN A 478 -6.42 10.92 -8.31
N VAL A 479 -7.03 9.77 -8.00
CA VAL A 479 -6.35 8.58 -7.50
C VAL A 479 -6.27 7.53 -8.58
N HIS A 480 -5.09 6.97 -8.80
CA HIS A 480 -4.85 5.90 -9.76
C HIS A 480 -4.34 4.65 -9.04
N ILE A 481 -4.94 3.50 -9.33
CA ILE A 481 -4.51 2.21 -8.81
C ILE A 481 -4.38 1.25 -9.98
N ASP A 482 -3.15 0.89 -10.34
CA ASP A 482 -2.86 0.10 -11.52
C ASP A 482 -2.10 -1.18 -11.20
N ASN A 483 -2.54 -2.29 -11.78
CA ASN A 483 -1.90 -3.60 -11.65
C ASN A 483 -1.74 -4.06 -10.21
N TYR A 484 -2.76 -3.89 -9.41
CA TYR A 484 -2.75 -4.30 -8.01
C TYR A 484 -3.38 -5.68 -7.82
N TYR A 485 -2.71 -6.53 -7.05
CA TYR A 485 -3.16 -7.87 -6.71
C TYR A 485 -3.26 -8.07 -5.20
N GLY A 486 -4.48 -7.98 -4.67
CA GLY A 486 -4.75 -8.18 -3.24
C GLY A 486 -5.93 -9.10 -3.03
N LEU A 487 -5.69 -10.27 -2.41
CA LEU A 487 -6.69 -11.34 -2.26
C LEU A 487 -7.24 -11.49 -0.86
N HIS A 488 -6.77 -10.71 0.09
CA HIS A 488 -7.06 -10.95 1.50
C HIS A 488 -7.53 -9.67 2.20
N GLY A 489 -8.21 -9.87 3.31
CA GLY A 489 -8.79 -8.80 4.08
C GLY A 489 -10.03 -8.19 3.43
N TRP A 490 -10.26 -6.91 3.66
CA TRP A 490 -11.37 -6.17 3.06
C TRP A 490 -10.98 -5.43 1.77
N GLY A 491 -9.70 -5.47 1.36
CA GLY A 491 -9.23 -4.93 0.09
C GLY A 491 -9.08 -3.41 0.09
N PHE A 492 -9.77 -2.73 -0.85
CA PHE A 492 -9.73 -1.29 -1.03
C PHE A 492 -10.80 -0.58 -0.21
N GLN A 493 -10.43 0.52 0.43
CA GLN A 493 -11.35 1.42 1.13
C GLN A 493 -11.27 2.84 0.61
N GLY A 494 -12.41 3.36 0.11
CA GLY A 494 -12.65 4.79 -0.01
C GLY A 494 -13.33 5.32 1.25
N HIS A 495 -12.79 6.36 1.88
CA HIS A 495 -13.35 6.85 3.15
C HIS A 495 -13.59 8.36 3.11
N HIS A 496 -14.76 8.79 3.52
CA HIS A 496 -15.27 10.16 3.56
C HIS A 496 -15.45 10.86 2.21
N GLY A 497 -14.53 10.73 1.27
CA GLY A 497 -14.66 11.26 -0.06
C GLY A 497 -13.49 10.90 -0.96
N ILE A 498 -13.79 10.51 -2.18
CA ILE A 498 -12.81 10.40 -3.27
C ILE A 498 -13.46 11.04 -4.48
N LYS A 499 -12.72 11.89 -5.19
CA LYS A 499 -13.13 12.46 -6.47
C LYS A 499 -12.15 12.09 -7.55
N GLY A 500 -12.59 11.27 -8.52
CA GLY A 500 -11.76 10.71 -9.57
C GLY A 500 -10.89 9.55 -9.04
N LEU A 501 -11.47 8.35 -9.02
CA LEU A 501 -10.74 7.10 -8.79
C LEU A 501 -10.64 6.35 -10.12
N TYR A 502 -9.42 6.06 -10.53
CA TYR A 502 -9.12 5.32 -11.75
C TYR A 502 -8.38 4.03 -11.40
N GLY A 503 -8.99 2.90 -11.68
CA GLY A 503 -8.40 1.59 -11.45
C GLY A 503 -8.24 0.79 -12.73
N ASN A 504 -7.08 0.19 -12.97
CA ASN A 504 -6.84 -0.61 -14.16
C ASN A 504 -6.10 -1.90 -13.83
N ARG A 505 -6.64 -3.04 -14.29
CA ARG A 505 -6.09 -4.39 -14.05
C ARG A 505 -5.87 -4.69 -12.57
N ASN A 506 -6.91 -4.50 -11.78
CA ASN A 506 -6.84 -4.71 -10.34
C ASN A 506 -7.56 -5.99 -9.92
N THR A 507 -7.03 -6.62 -8.89
CA THR A 507 -7.70 -7.71 -8.18
C THR A 507 -7.82 -7.33 -6.71
N PHE A 508 -9.06 -7.25 -6.22
CA PHE A 508 -9.37 -7.00 -4.82
C PHE A 508 -10.26 -8.10 -4.24
N ASN A 509 -10.19 -8.30 -2.94
CA ASN A 509 -11.20 -9.08 -2.25
C ASN A 509 -12.51 -8.29 -2.14
N ARG A 510 -12.42 -6.98 -1.89
CA ARG A 510 -13.54 -6.07 -1.74
C ARG A 510 -13.19 -4.67 -2.26
N VAL A 511 -14.16 -3.98 -2.83
CA VAL A 511 -14.11 -2.55 -3.10
C VAL A 511 -15.17 -1.88 -2.24
N ASP A 512 -14.77 -1.07 -1.27
CA ASP A 512 -15.64 -0.59 -0.21
C ASP A 512 -15.56 0.93 -0.02
N PHE A 513 -16.68 1.62 -0.14
CA PHE A 513 -16.76 3.05 0.11
C PHE A 513 -17.46 3.30 1.44
N HIS A 514 -16.70 3.76 2.41
CA HIS A 514 -17.19 4.27 3.69
C HIS A 514 -17.45 5.77 3.60
N SER A 515 -18.53 6.12 3.12
CA SER A 515 -19.18 7.35 2.77
C SER A 515 -19.21 7.52 1.25
N PHE A 516 -18.29 8.26 0.61
CA PHE A 516 -18.59 8.70 -0.75
C PHE A 516 -17.44 8.50 -1.75
N GLY A 517 -17.78 7.98 -2.94
CA GLY A 517 -16.95 7.98 -4.14
C GLY A 517 -17.66 8.71 -5.28
N TYR A 518 -16.97 9.63 -5.92
CA TYR A 518 -17.45 10.40 -7.06
C TYR A 518 -16.51 10.23 -8.25
N ASP A 519 -17.03 9.98 -9.43
CA ASP A 519 -16.23 9.72 -10.62
C ASP A 519 -15.28 8.53 -10.42
N VAL A 520 -15.88 7.33 -10.30
CA VAL A 520 -15.17 6.07 -10.04
C VAL A 520 -15.14 5.22 -11.29
N PHE A 521 -13.94 4.96 -11.81
CA PHE A 521 -13.72 4.25 -13.07
C PHE A 521 -12.80 3.07 -12.85
N PHE A 522 -13.31 1.87 -13.10
CA PHE A 522 -12.50 0.66 -13.10
C PHE A 522 -12.50 0.00 -14.48
N LYS A 523 -11.33 -0.42 -14.93
CA LYS A 523 -11.15 -1.22 -16.13
C LYS A 523 -10.40 -2.48 -15.80
N ASP A 524 -10.94 -3.63 -16.26
CA ASP A 524 -10.35 -4.95 -15.96
C ASP A 524 -10.23 -5.21 -14.46
N LEU A 525 -11.36 -5.09 -13.76
CA LEU A 525 -11.47 -5.30 -12.33
C LEU A 525 -11.84 -6.76 -12.01
N THR A 526 -11.08 -7.38 -11.13
CA THR A 526 -11.43 -8.68 -10.54
C THR A 526 -11.74 -8.49 -9.06
N VAL A 527 -12.89 -9.02 -8.61
CA VAL A 527 -13.25 -9.05 -7.19
C VAL A 527 -13.43 -10.51 -6.76
N LYS A 528 -12.74 -10.91 -5.71
CA LYS A 528 -12.75 -12.29 -5.20
C LYS A 528 -13.29 -12.35 -3.77
N GLY A 529 -14.41 -13.00 -3.60
CA GLY A 529 -14.96 -13.38 -2.31
C GLY A 529 -15.92 -12.39 -1.67
N ARG A 530 -15.74 -11.07 -1.88
CA ARG A 530 -16.60 -10.05 -1.27
C ARG A 530 -17.23 -9.12 -2.32
N GLN A 531 -17.97 -8.11 -1.87
CA GLN A 531 -18.76 -7.23 -2.74
C GLN A 531 -18.05 -5.92 -3.10
N ILE A 532 -18.65 -5.23 -4.06
CA ILE A 532 -18.44 -3.81 -4.32
C ILE A 532 -19.57 -3.05 -3.61
N ASN A 533 -19.21 -2.13 -2.72
CA ASN A 533 -20.20 -1.26 -2.07
C ASN A 533 -20.24 0.10 -2.75
N LEU A 534 -21.42 0.46 -3.23
CA LEU A 534 -21.70 1.75 -3.86
C LEU A 534 -22.07 2.78 -2.80
N GLN A 535 -21.47 3.96 -2.91
CA GLN A 535 -21.83 5.13 -2.12
C GLN A 535 -21.28 6.37 -2.79
N GLY A 536 -22.05 7.46 -2.91
CA GLY A 536 -21.59 8.71 -3.52
C GLY A 536 -22.37 9.14 -4.74
N GLY A 537 -21.71 9.48 -5.85
CA GLY A 537 -22.41 10.02 -6.99
C GLY A 537 -21.55 10.30 -8.22
N ASN A 538 -22.04 11.21 -9.07
CA ASN A 538 -21.54 11.53 -10.39
C ASN A 538 -21.58 10.30 -11.32
N GLU A 539 -20.46 9.70 -11.65
CA GLU A 539 -20.39 8.51 -12.50
C GLU A 539 -19.60 7.39 -11.81
N TRP A 540 -20.17 6.19 -11.89
CA TRP A 540 -19.50 4.94 -11.61
C TRP A 540 -19.48 4.10 -12.89
N SER A 541 -18.31 3.81 -13.40
CA SER A 541 -18.14 3.03 -14.62
C SER A 541 -17.17 1.87 -14.36
N ILE A 542 -17.64 0.65 -14.67
CA ILE A 542 -16.85 -0.57 -14.51
C ILE A 542 -16.84 -1.32 -15.82
N GLU A 543 -15.68 -1.44 -16.46
CA GLU A 543 -15.47 -2.21 -17.66
C GLU A 543 -14.75 -3.53 -17.36
N LYS A 544 -15.20 -4.64 -17.94
CA LYS A 544 -14.61 -5.98 -17.79
C LYS A 544 -14.49 -6.42 -16.34
N LEU A 545 -15.62 -6.47 -15.65
CA LEU A 545 -15.71 -6.94 -14.29
C LEU A 545 -15.69 -8.47 -14.23
N ARG A 546 -14.78 -9.04 -13.46
CA ARG A 546 -14.76 -10.46 -13.11
C ARG A 546 -15.08 -10.64 -11.64
N LEU A 547 -16.07 -11.41 -11.33
CA LEU A 547 -16.52 -11.71 -10.00
C LEU A 547 -16.28 -13.19 -9.70
N TYR A 548 -15.41 -13.48 -8.76
CA TYR A 548 -15.22 -14.83 -8.26
C TYR A 548 -15.96 -14.99 -6.94
N ILE A 549 -17.02 -15.79 -6.95
CA ILE A 549 -17.75 -16.17 -5.75
C ILE A 549 -16.97 -17.32 -5.11
N THR A 550 -16.15 -16.98 -4.14
CA THR A 550 -15.28 -17.93 -3.44
C THR A 550 -15.65 -17.99 -1.98
N ARG A 551 -15.18 -19.02 -1.31
CA ARG A 551 -15.18 -19.06 0.15
C ARG A 551 -14.23 -17.99 0.68
N THR A 552 -14.73 -17.04 1.43
CA THR A 552 -13.87 -16.12 2.17
C THR A 552 -13.29 -16.86 3.36
N SER A 553 -12.01 -17.23 3.30
CA SER A 553 -11.32 -17.81 4.43
C SER A 553 -11.11 -16.73 5.49
N GLY A 554 -11.41 -17.02 6.74
CA GLY A 554 -11.13 -16.16 7.89
C GLY A 554 -12.34 -15.53 8.56
N ASP A 555 -13.52 -15.54 7.97
CA ASP A 555 -14.75 -15.19 8.70
C ASP A 555 -15.15 -16.35 9.62
N ALA A 556 -15.35 -16.09 10.92
CA ALA A 556 -15.91 -17.07 11.85
C ALA A 556 -17.32 -17.55 11.41
N VAL A 557 -17.95 -16.79 10.52
CA VAL A 557 -19.14 -17.12 9.78
C VAL A 557 -18.80 -17.04 8.30
N GLU A 558 -18.93 -18.17 7.59
CA GLU A 558 -18.75 -18.24 6.15
C GLU A 558 -19.86 -17.43 5.46
N TYR A 559 -19.61 -16.14 5.23
CA TYR A 559 -20.53 -15.31 4.48
C TYR A 559 -20.32 -15.52 2.99
N PHE A 560 -21.20 -16.26 2.38
CA PHE A 560 -21.37 -16.19 0.94
C PHE A 560 -22.34 -15.07 0.63
N LEU A 561 -21.86 -14.08 -0.07
CA LEU A 561 -22.72 -13.02 -0.53
C LEU A 561 -23.56 -13.56 -1.68
N ASN A 562 -24.83 -13.39 -1.59
CA ASN A 562 -25.76 -13.67 -2.68
C ASN A 562 -25.95 -12.45 -3.61
N TYR A 563 -25.04 -11.48 -3.54
CA TYR A 563 -24.97 -10.32 -4.44
C TYR A 563 -23.52 -9.84 -4.60
N ALA A 564 -23.24 -9.19 -5.72
CA ALA A 564 -21.89 -8.71 -6.03
C ALA A 564 -21.71 -7.20 -5.78
N ILE A 565 -22.71 -6.42 -6.15
CA ILE A 565 -22.68 -4.96 -6.02
C ILE A 565 -23.87 -4.53 -5.19
N GLY A 566 -23.62 -3.80 -4.11
CA GLY A 566 -24.66 -3.35 -3.20
C GLY A 566 -24.47 -1.94 -2.68
N MET A 567 -25.52 -1.41 -2.05
CA MET A 567 -25.47 -0.11 -1.40
C MET A 567 -24.84 -0.20 -0.02
N ARG A 568 -24.19 0.87 0.40
CA ARG A 568 -23.60 0.95 1.75
C ARG A 568 -24.65 1.40 2.77
N GLN A 569 -25.25 0.45 3.44
CA GLN A 569 -26.42 0.66 4.30
C GLN A 569 -26.16 1.52 5.55
N ASP A 570 -25.04 1.28 6.22
CA ASP A 570 -24.65 2.00 7.43
C ASP A 570 -24.32 3.49 7.21
N TYR A 571 -24.25 3.92 5.94
CA TYR A 571 -24.09 5.32 5.52
C TYR A 571 -25.26 5.81 4.65
N ALA A 572 -26.48 5.43 4.98
CA ALA A 572 -27.72 5.89 4.37
C ALA A 572 -28.00 5.41 2.95
N SER A 573 -27.26 4.47 2.39
CA SER A 573 -27.46 4.01 1.00
C SER A 573 -27.56 5.18 0.00
N ASP A 574 -26.65 6.17 0.11
CA ASP A 574 -26.69 7.40 -0.68
C ASP A 574 -25.80 7.31 -1.90
N CYS A 575 -26.40 7.09 -3.08
CA CYS A 575 -25.73 7.14 -4.38
C CYS A 575 -26.63 7.83 -5.42
N ASP A 576 -26.31 9.06 -5.76
CA ASP A 576 -27.08 9.86 -6.71
C ASP A 576 -26.42 10.01 -8.08
N GLY A 577 -25.51 9.10 -8.39
CA GLY A 577 -24.79 9.05 -9.67
C GLY A 577 -25.27 7.98 -10.63
N ILE A 578 -24.72 7.98 -11.84
CA ILE A 578 -24.96 6.98 -12.86
C ILE A 578 -24.09 5.75 -12.59
N LEU A 579 -24.67 4.55 -12.69
CA LEU A 579 -23.94 3.29 -12.63
C LEU A 579 -23.91 2.64 -14.01
N ASN A 580 -22.73 2.55 -14.61
CA ASN A 580 -22.48 1.87 -15.87
C ASN A 580 -21.58 0.66 -15.66
N ILE A 581 -22.02 -0.52 -16.10
CA ILE A 581 -21.23 -1.75 -16.03
C ILE A 581 -21.25 -2.40 -17.41
N ASP A 582 -20.08 -2.65 -17.98
CA ASP A 582 -19.95 -3.29 -19.30
C ASP A 582 -18.97 -4.46 -19.27
N GLY A 583 -19.44 -5.63 -19.67
CA GLY A 583 -18.68 -6.88 -19.66
C GLY A 583 -18.51 -7.44 -18.25
N VAL A 584 -19.49 -8.19 -17.77
CA VAL A 584 -19.45 -8.85 -16.47
C VAL A 584 -19.33 -10.35 -16.65
N THR A 585 -18.38 -10.97 -15.96
CA THR A 585 -18.32 -12.44 -15.84
C THR A 585 -18.41 -12.81 -14.36
N VAL A 586 -19.42 -13.58 -14.00
CA VAL A 586 -19.57 -14.14 -12.64
C VAL A 586 -19.20 -15.61 -12.68
N MET A 587 -18.26 -16.01 -11.82
CA MET A 587 -17.73 -17.35 -11.73
C MET A 587 -17.82 -17.85 -10.28
N TRP A 588 -18.05 -19.14 -10.12
CA TRP A 588 -18.13 -19.80 -8.81
C TRP A 588 -16.95 -20.74 -8.62
N ASP A 589 -16.36 -20.73 -7.42
CA ASP A 589 -15.33 -21.67 -7.04
C ASP A 589 -15.94 -23.07 -6.85
N ARG A 590 -15.26 -24.10 -7.35
CA ARG A 590 -15.68 -25.51 -7.22
C ARG A 590 -15.71 -26.05 -5.78
N GLY A 591 -15.11 -25.33 -4.85
CA GLY A 591 -15.03 -25.68 -3.43
C GLY A 591 -16.17 -25.15 -2.56
N LEU A 592 -17.25 -24.59 -3.16
CA LEU A 592 -18.36 -24.03 -2.40
C LEU A 592 -19.07 -25.09 -1.55
N PRO A 593 -19.40 -24.82 -0.27
CA PRO A 593 -20.08 -25.76 0.58
C PRO A 593 -21.50 -26.10 0.08
N ALA A 594 -21.98 -27.30 0.42
CA ALA A 594 -23.31 -27.76 0.01
C ALA A 594 -24.47 -26.84 0.46
N TRP A 595 -24.29 -26.06 1.54
CA TRP A 595 -25.33 -25.14 2.02
C TRP A 595 -25.45 -23.87 1.16
N TYR A 596 -24.41 -23.47 0.42
CA TYR A 596 -24.51 -22.38 -0.56
C TYR A 596 -25.57 -22.68 -1.64
N ASN A 597 -25.75 -23.96 -1.96
CA ASN A 597 -26.76 -24.43 -2.89
C ASN A 597 -28.21 -24.29 -2.35
N THR A 598 -28.40 -23.83 -1.11
CA THR A 598 -29.72 -23.54 -0.56
C THR A 598 -30.13 -22.07 -0.73
N THR A 599 -29.19 -21.19 -1.10
CA THR A 599 -29.47 -19.80 -1.44
C THR A 599 -29.99 -19.75 -2.88
N ARG A 600 -31.26 -19.46 -3.06
CA ARG A 600 -31.98 -19.64 -4.33
C ARG A 600 -31.79 -18.51 -5.35
N SER A 601 -31.01 -17.46 -5.02
CA SER A 601 -30.82 -16.34 -5.94
C SER A 601 -29.43 -15.71 -5.77
N PHE A 602 -28.91 -15.22 -6.88
CA PHE A 602 -27.73 -14.37 -6.92
C PHE A 602 -28.05 -13.08 -7.69
N ASP A 603 -27.80 -11.94 -7.06
CA ASP A 603 -28.04 -10.65 -7.64
C ASP A 603 -26.71 -10.01 -8.10
N LEU A 604 -26.61 -9.58 -9.34
CA LEU A 604 -25.42 -8.83 -9.74
C LEU A 604 -25.39 -7.45 -9.06
N VAL A 605 -26.52 -6.73 -9.10
CA VAL A 605 -26.69 -5.48 -8.37
C VAL A 605 -27.88 -5.62 -7.43
N ARG A 606 -27.65 -5.49 -6.13
CA ARG A 606 -28.70 -5.46 -5.12
C ARG A 606 -28.87 -4.06 -4.58
N ILE A 607 -29.98 -3.46 -4.92
CA ILE A 607 -30.39 -2.17 -4.40
C ILE A 607 -31.23 -2.42 -3.15
N ILE A 608 -30.57 -2.42 -2.02
CA ILE A 608 -31.23 -2.58 -0.73
C ILE A 608 -31.13 -1.26 0.00
N ASP A 609 -32.26 -0.71 0.35
CA ASP A 609 -32.34 0.37 1.30
C ASP A 609 -32.86 -0.17 2.65
N THR A 610 -31.93 -0.50 3.53
CA THR A 610 -32.23 -0.78 4.95
C THR A 610 -32.03 0.45 5.82
N ALA A 611 -31.55 1.55 5.26
CA ALA A 611 -31.29 2.78 5.99
C ALA A 611 -32.58 3.47 6.45
N ASN A 612 -33.72 3.16 5.84
CA ASN A 612 -35.01 3.77 6.20
C ASN A 612 -35.52 3.39 7.58
N SER A 613 -35.03 2.29 8.17
CA SER A 613 -35.35 1.93 9.56
C SER A 613 -34.51 2.71 10.59
N LEU A 614 -33.47 3.42 10.12
CA LEU A 614 -32.53 4.13 10.97
C LEU A 614 -32.50 5.62 10.61
N ASP A 615 -32.51 6.50 11.60
CA ASP A 615 -32.38 7.93 11.37
C ASP A 615 -30.92 8.32 11.03
N GLN A 616 -30.59 8.21 9.77
CA GLN A 616 -29.26 8.53 9.24
C GLN A 616 -29.02 10.03 8.96
N GLY A 617 -30.06 10.87 9.10
CA GLY A 617 -29.97 12.31 8.87
C GLY A 617 -30.39 12.75 7.46
N ILE A 618 -30.30 11.88 6.43
CA ILE A 618 -30.62 12.20 5.04
C ILE A 618 -31.56 11.17 4.41
N ASP A 619 -32.17 11.51 3.29
CA ASP A 619 -32.91 10.57 2.45
C ASP A 619 -31.96 9.60 1.76
N SER A 620 -32.36 8.35 1.58
CA SER A 620 -31.63 7.37 0.77
C SER A 620 -31.80 7.68 -0.70
N LYS A 621 -30.72 7.62 -1.46
CA LYS A 621 -30.72 7.79 -2.91
C LYS A 621 -30.09 6.58 -3.58
N LEU A 622 -30.79 6.00 -4.51
CA LEU A 622 -30.31 4.94 -5.35
C LEU A 622 -29.84 5.53 -6.69
N PRO A 623 -28.89 4.89 -7.39
CA PRO A 623 -28.44 5.43 -8.67
C PRO A 623 -29.63 5.71 -9.60
N PRO A 624 -29.85 6.95 -10.05
CA PRO A 624 -31.01 7.29 -10.89
C PRO A 624 -30.96 6.58 -12.26
N THR A 625 -29.78 6.23 -12.74
CA THR A 625 -29.60 5.45 -13.96
C THR A 625 -28.65 4.28 -13.72
N ILE A 626 -29.08 3.07 -14.06
CA ILE A 626 -28.30 1.85 -14.01
C ILE A 626 -28.28 1.23 -15.39
N THR A 627 -27.09 1.08 -15.97
CA THR A 627 -26.88 0.39 -17.25
C THR A 627 -25.94 -0.78 -17.06
N ILE A 628 -26.36 -1.98 -17.39
CA ILE A 628 -25.55 -3.20 -17.30
C ILE A 628 -25.59 -3.92 -18.65
N ARG A 629 -24.42 -4.20 -19.22
CA ARG A 629 -24.31 -4.88 -20.52
C ARG A 629 -23.38 -6.07 -20.46
N ASN A 630 -23.62 -7.02 -21.36
CA ASN A 630 -22.73 -8.16 -21.61
C ASN A 630 -22.45 -9.00 -20.34
N ILE A 631 -23.51 -9.51 -19.71
CA ILE A 631 -23.42 -10.31 -18.48
C ILE A 631 -23.25 -11.78 -18.84
N VAL A 632 -22.24 -12.44 -18.28
CA VAL A 632 -22.01 -13.87 -18.40
C VAL A 632 -21.99 -14.51 -17.01
N PHE A 633 -22.88 -15.45 -16.78
CA PHE A 633 -22.83 -16.34 -15.62
C PHE A 633 -22.15 -17.65 -16.02
N ASP A 634 -20.93 -17.89 -15.53
CA ASP A 634 -20.20 -19.15 -15.75
C ASP A 634 -20.52 -20.14 -14.63
N LEU A 635 -21.34 -21.12 -14.93
CA LEU A 635 -21.86 -22.07 -13.98
C LEU A 635 -20.96 -23.30 -13.74
N ALA A 636 -19.76 -23.32 -14.33
CA ALA A 636 -18.85 -24.48 -14.21
C ALA A 636 -18.48 -24.84 -12.76
N GLY A 637 -18.51 -23.89 -11.83
CA GLY A 637 -18.23 -24.10 -10.42
C GLY A 637 -19.44 -24.51 -9.57
N ILE A 638 -20.65 -24.37 -10.09
CA ILE A 638 -21.86 -24.73 -9.35
C ILE A 638 -22.06 -26.23 -9.41
N GLN A 639 -22.09 -26.87 -8.24
CA GLN A 639 -22.39 -28.30 -8.16
C GLN A 639 -23.89 -28.55 -8.39
N THR A 640 -24.21 -29.15 -9.53
CA THR A 640 -25.55 -29.65 -9.80
C THR A 640 -25.72 -31.06 -9.19
N GLY A 641 -26.74 -31.28 -8.41
CA GLY A 641 -27.00 -32.59 -7.81
C GLY A 641 -28.22 -32.66 -6.93
N ARG A 642 -29.04 -31.61 -6.90
CA ARG A 642 -30.30 -31.64 -6.15
C ARG A 642 -31.49 -31.45 -7.10
N PRO A 643 -32.44 -32.32 -7.09
CA PRO A 643 -33.53 -32.38 -8.09
C PRO A 643 -34.55 -31.22 -8.03
N ASN A 644 -34.38 -30.19 -7.19
CA ASN A 644 -35.32 -29.09 -7.02
C ASN A 644 -34.69 -27.70 -6.89
N ASP A 645 -33.44 -27.52 -7.32
CA ASP A 645 -32.75 -26.26 -7.14
C ASP A 645 -33.00 -25.32 -8.35
N ASN A 646 -34.06 -24.53 -8.26
CA ASN A 646 -34.24 -23.38 -9.13
C ASN A 646 -33.31 -22.28 -8.60
N PHE A 647 -32.15 -22.12 -9.23
CA PHE A 647 -31.25 -21.01 -8.95
C PHE A 647 -31.62 -19.81 -9.85
N GLU A 648 -31.93 -18.68 -9.24
CA GLU A 648 -32.32 -17.47 -9.95
C GLU A 648 -31.13 -16.51 -10.09
N PHE A 649 -30.86 -16.06 -11.29
CA PHE A 649 -29.88 -15.02 -11.55
C PHE A 649 -30.59 -13.72 -11.87
N CYS A 650 -30.33 -12.68 -11.09
CA CYS A 650 -30.89 -11.37 -11.28
C CYS A 650 -29.80 -10.37 -11.65
N ALA A 651 -30.01 -9.57 -12.68
CA ALA A 651 -29.11 -8.46 -13.01
C ALA A 651 -29.25 -7.32 -12.00
N VAL A 652 -30.48 -6.97 -11.65
CA VAL A 652 -30.79 -5.93 -10.66
C VAL A 652 -31.95 -6.40 -9.78
N THR A 653 -31.75 -6.35 -8.47
CA THR A 653 -32.81 -6.65 -7.48
C THR A 653 -33.03 -5.47 -6.57
N ALA A 654 -34.30 -5.08 -6.39
CA ALA A 654 -34.76 -4.14 -5.40
C ALA A 654 -35.69 -4.85 -4.41
N LEU A 655 -35.33 -4.91 -3.14
CA LEU A 655 -36.15 -5.61 -2.13
C LEU A 655 -37.19 -4.66 -1.56
N ARG A 656 -38.42 -4.83 -2.02
CA ARG A 656 -39.59 -3.98 -1.68
C ARG A 656 -39.93 -3.99 -0.17
N SER A 657 -39.65 -5.08 0.53
CA SER A 657 -39.96 -5.21 1.96
C SER A 657 -39.19 -4.24 2.86
N GLN A 658 -38.16 -3.63 2.34
CA GLN A 658 -37.32 -2.66 3.08
C GLN A 658 -37.73 -1.22 2.85
N PHE A 659 -38.67 -0.94 1.95
CA PHE A 659 -39.19 0.41 1.71
C PHE A 659 -40.38 0.78 2.62
N THR A 660 -40.74 -0.10 3.55
CA THR A 660 -41.97 0.06 4.36
C THR A 660 -41.81 0.93 5.60
N ASP A 661 -40.58 1.21 6.04
CA ASP A 661 -40.34 1.95 7.30
C ASP A 661 -40.28 3.47 7.17
N TYR A 662 -40.73 4.01 6.05
CA TYR A 662 -40.84 5.44 5.80
C TYR A 662 -41.64 6.18 6.91
N ALA A 663 -42.68 5.52 7.44
CA ALA A 663 -43.50 6.08 8.51
C ALA A 663 -42.77 6.27 9.85
N VAL A 664 -41.67 5.53 10.07
CA VAL A 664 -40.92 5.54 11.33
C VAL A 664 -39.91 6.68 11.37
N THR A 665 -39.18 6.92 10.29
CA THR A 665 -38.08 7.90 10.25
C THR A 665 -38.45 9.19 9.52
N GLY A 666 -39.52 9.19 8.70
CA GLY A 666 -39.89 10.30 7.80
C GLY A 666 -38.91 10.46 6.61
N ARG A 667 -37.99 9.51 6.38
CA ARG A 667 -37.01 9.56 5.29
C ARG A 667 -37.59 8.95 4.00
N LYS A 668 -37.13 9.46 2.87
CA LYS A 668 -37.54 8.98 1.54
C LYS A 668 -36.46 8.15 0.90
N THR A 669 -36.88 7.18 0.10
CA THR A 669 -35.99 6.48 -0.82
C THR A 669 -36.30 6.92 -2.24
N LEU A 670 -35.28 7.51 -2.89
CA LEU A 670 -35.36 7.89 -4.30
C LEU A 670 -34.92 6.68 -5.12
N LEU A 671 -35.86 6.11 -5.86
CA LEU A 671 -35.65 4.94 -6.70
C LEU A 671 -34.97 5.33 -8.03
N PRO A 672 -34.36 4.37 -8.73
CA PRO A 672 -33.84 4.59 -10.09
C PRO A 672 -34.95 5.02 -11.05
N ASP A 673 -34.65 6.01 -11.89
CA ASP A 673 -35.54 6.44 -12.98
C ASP A 673 -35.43 5.50 -14.19
N ASN A 674 -34.22 4.99 -14.44
CA ASN A 674 -33.92 4.14 -15.59
C ASN A 674 -33.04 2.97 -15.23
N ILE A 675 -33.45 1.76 -15.60
CA ILE A 675 -32.65 0.54 -15.50
C ILE A 675 -32.61 -0.11 -16.87
N THR A 676 -31.44 -0.25 -17.44
CA THR A 676 -31.20 -0.94 -18.70
C THR A 676 -30.29 -2.16 -18.47
N VAL A 677 -30.78 -3.33 -18.87
CA VAL A 677 -30.00 -4.59 -18.86
C VAL A 677 -29.98 -5.12 -20.29
N ASP A 678 -28.79 -5.32 -20.84
CA ASP A 678 -28.61 -5.80 -22.21
C ASP A 678 -27.55 -6.92 -22.26
N GLY A 679 -27.93 -8.05 -22.88
CA GLY A 679 -27.04 -9.19 -23.07
C GLY A 679 -26.73 -9.96 -21.77
N MET A 680 -27.62 -10.86 -21.36
CA MET A 680 -27.40 -11.78 -20.24
C MET A 680 -27.33 -13.22 -20.77
N THR A 681 -26.25 -13.94 -20.46
CA THR A 681 -25.99 -15.29 -20.93
C THR A 681 -25.50 -16.16 -19.76
N ALA A 682 -25.96 -17.41 -19.72
CA ALA A 682 -25.40 -18.46 -18.86
C ALA A 682 -24.62 -19.46 -19.72
N ILE A 683 -23.40 -19.78 -19.29
CA ILE A 683 -22.53 -20.77 -19.93
C ILE A 683 -22.20 -21.91 -18.98
N ASN A 684 -21.73 -23.03 -19.54
CA ASN A 684 -21.40 -24.23 -18.76
C ASN A 684 -22.59 -24.74 -17.92
N VAL A 685 -23.80 -24.55 -18.44
CA VAL A 685 -25.03 -25.10 -17.87
C VAL A 685 -24.95 -26.62 -17.98
N GLN A 686 -24.90 -27.31 -16.84
CA GLN A 686 -24.98 -28.78 -16.81
C GLN A 686 -26.43 -29.19 -17.01
N PRO A 687 -26.72 -30.23 -17.83
CA PRO A 687 -28.08 -30.71 -18.08
C PRO A 687 -28.75 -31.27 -16.81
#